data_f2ee987a623ad77325557a10bf1c7c36
#
_entry.id   f2ee987a623ad77325557a10bf1c7c36
#
_cell.length_a   1.000
_cell.length_b   1.000
_cell.length_c   1.000
_cell.angle_alpha   90.00
_cell.angle_beta   90.00
_cell.angle_gamma   90.00
#
_symmetry.space_group_name_H-M   'P 1'
#
loop_
_entity.id
_entity.type
_entity.pdbx_description
1 polymer ?
#
loop_
_entity_poly.entity_id
_entity_poly.type
_entity_poly.pdbx_seq_one_letter_code
_entity_poly.pdbx_strand_id
1 'polypeptide(L)'
;MDIFLRTAAFEFSASFFKVKGFDSSHGKLLMNGIEMNKIYNGRAQWSNWGGLNDVLRNQEFRNGLSPSDVTFGGLLGSTNINTRASQQRPGVRISYSSSNRSYQHRIMATYSSGMLKNNWAYTISGSRRHGNEGFNEATSYNAYSMFTSVEKKINDKSSINFTGIFTPNRRGKSSPNTQEVFDLKGIKYNDYWGFLNGEKRNSRIKEVNEPILMLNHYWNFSGSTSINTNIAYQFGKIGNSRIDSNGGANPSPTYYQNLPSYFLRNGDFQGAYTKQKRFLNHGQIDWIRIFDANMTTKNSGLENAYVLYEDRNDDKQFTINTIVTSEVTENISLNGKIAYKRLQSQNFAKVIDLLGGLGYLDIDPFGATEDAKQNNLLNPNRIVGKGDNFKYNFNLNSEIIAAFVQAQFNYNSIDFYTAFYLTSTSHQRVGVYQNGGFSENSLGPSEKTKFMNYGFKTGATYKFTGRHLLDLNVAYLSAAPSIKNTFSNSRENNNLVLDLQSEKIRSTDISYVFRNPIFTSKLTAYYTSIKDATEISFYFADGVGGDNSAFVQEILRGINKKHLGIEVGLEAQITASFKLKGAASFGQFTYDNNPLLYLTTESDTASLAAGFEDGFKDVGEVHLTNYKLATGPQKAYSVGFEYRDPAYLWFGATVNIFGNTFIDISPLNRSRNFYTDDDGLPYIEYSAETAKNLLTQEKFDAYSIVNLVGGKSYKINKYYISFFATVNNLLNKTYKSGGFEQGRNANYRQLLKDKSLDKPIFGNKYWYGRGATYFMNINVSF
;
A
#
# COMPACT_ATOMS: atom_id res chain seq x y z
N MET A 1 -6.20 8.04 -23.97
CA MET A 1 -6.01 8.02 -22.49
C MET A 1 -7.07 8.90 -21.87
N ASP A 2 -7.68 8.47 -20.79
CA ASP A 2 -8.72 9.21 -20.05
C ASP A 2 -8.15 10.52 -19.49
N ILE A 3 -8.83 11.66 -19.79
CA ILE A 3 -8.37 13.01 -19.43
C ILE A 3 -8.34 13.18 -17.91
N PHE A 4 -9.42 12.74 -17.23
CA PHE A 4 -9.52 12.82 -15.78
C PHE A 4 -8.40 12.00 -15.11
N LEU A 5 -8.27 10.70 -15.49
CA LEU A 5 -7.28 9.81 -14.88
C LEU A 5 -5.84 10.26 -15.11
N ARG A 6 -5.54 10.83 -16.28
CA ARG A 6 -4.22 11.39 -16.55
C ARG A 6 -3.89 12.57 -15.62
N THR A 7 -4.84 13.48 -15.44
CA THR A 7 -4.69 14.62 -14.53
C THR A 7 -4.64 14.14 -13.08
N ALA A 8 -5.53 13.25 -12.66
CA ALA A 8 -5.57 12.71 -11.30
C ALA A 8 -4.28 11.98 -10.92
N ALA A 9 -3.72 11.16 -11.81
CA ALA A 9 -2.49 10.43 -11.54
C ALA A 9 -1.28 11.35 -11.31
N PHE A 10 -1.21 12.49 -12.00
CA PHE A 10 -0.10 13.41 -11.88
C PHE A 10 -0.34 14.47 -10.80
N GLU A 11 -1.49 15.14 -10.81
CA GLU A 11 -1.77 16.30 -9.96
C GLU A 11 -2.27 15.92 -8.56
N PHE A 12 -3.07 14.84 -8.44
CA PHE A 12 -3.70 14.47 -7.16
C PHE A 12 -2.85 13.51 -6.33
N SER A 13 -1.79 12.94 -6.89
CA SER A 13 -0.95 11.93 -6.22
C SER A 13 -0.27 12.43 -4.94
N ALA A 14 0.05 13.73 -4.86
CA ALA A 14 0.68 14.36 -3.70
C ALA A 14 -0.22 14.36 -2.45
N SER A 15 -1.53 14.32 -2.66
CA SER A 15 -2.57 14.33 -1.62
C SER A 15 -3.10 12.93 -1.26
N PHE A 16 -2.45 11.87 -1.76
CA PHE A 16 -2.88 10.48 -1.57
C PHE A 16 -4.32 10.21 -2.06
N PHE A 17 -4.78 11.00 -3.03
CA PHE A 17 -6.09 10.80 -3.66
C PHE A 17 -6.19 9.38 -4.23
N LYS A 18 -7.33 8.74 -3.98
CA LYS A 18 -7.67 7.43 -4.51
C LYS A 18 -8.83 7.57 -5.50
N VAL A 19 -8.61 7.17 -6.74
CA VAL A 19 -9.65 7.18 -7.79
C VAL A 19 -10.85 6.38 -7.30
N LYS A 20 -12.04 6.98 -7.35
CA LYS A 20 -13.29 6.39 -6.84
C LYS A 20 -13.20 5.87 -5.39
N GLY A 21 -12.20 6.32 -4.61
CA GLY A 21 -11.94 5.91 -3.24
C GLY A 21 -11.34 4.50 -3.09
N PHE A 22 -10.96 3.81 -4.18
CA PHE A 22 -10.47 2.45 -4.12
C PHE A 22 -8.98 2.36 -3.79
N ASP A 23 -8.63 1.33 -3.02
CA ASP A 23 -7.25 0.94 -2.84
C ASP A 23 -6.65 0.33 -4.12
N SER A 24 -5.32 0.40 -4.26
CA SER A 24 -4.60 -0.14 -5.42
C SER A 24 -4.74 -1.67 -5.60
N SER A 25 -5.20 -2.40 -4.59
CA SER A 25 -5.54 -3.82 -4.68
C SER A 25 -6.70 -4.10 -5.64
N HIS A 26 -7.58 -3.12 -5.86
CA HIS A 26 -8.69 -3.20 -6.83
C HIS A 26 -8.27 -2.95 -8.28
N GLY A 27 -7.00 -2.69 -8.56
CA GLY A 27 -6.43 -2.58 -9.90
C GLY A 27 -5.49 -3.74 -10.22
N LYS A 28 -5.41 -4.15 -11.47
CA LYS A 28 -4.51 -5.20 -11.93
C LYS A 28 -3.31 -4.62 -12.66
N LEU A 29 -2.12 -4.88 -12.15
CA LEU A 29 -0.87 -4.54 -12.81
C LEU A 29 -0.28 -5.80 -13.42
N LEU A 30 -0.04 -5.77 -14.72
CA LEU A 30 0.58 -6.88 -15.45
C LEU A 30 1.91 -6.43 -16.07
N MET A 31 2.80 -7.38 -16.27
CA MET A 31 4.02 -7.22 -17.02
C MET A 31 4.12 -8.39 -18.01
N ASN A 32 4.12 -8.08 -19.32
CA ASN A 32 4.03 -9.10 -20.38
C ASN A 32 2.88 -10.10 -20.18
N GLY A 33 1.70 -9.65 -19.66
CA GLY A 33 0.55 -10.51 -19.40
C GLY A 33 0.60 -11.28 -18.08
N ILE A 34 1.66 -11.15 -17.28
CA ILE A 34 1.82 -11.77 -15.95
C ILE A 34 1.39 -10.78 -14.87
N GLU A 35 0.47 -11.13 -14.00
CA GLU A 35 0.00 -10.28 -12.91
C GLU A 35 1.05 -10.13 -11.81
N MET A 36 1.37 -8.87 -11.48
CA MET A 36 2.41 -8.47 -10.52
C MET A 36 1.87 -8.12 -9.13
N ASN A 37 0.57 -8.16 -8.92
CA ASN A 37 -0.04 -7.94 -7.62
C ASN A 37 0.39 -9.06 -6.65
N LYS A 38 0.83 -8.69 -5.44
CA LYS A 38 1.18 -9.65 -4.38
C LYS A 38 -0.05 -10.42 -3.92
N ILE A 39 0.06 -11.73 -3.79
CA ILE A 39 -1.04 -12.58 -3.28
C ILE A 39 -1.35 -12.24 -1.82
N TYR A 40 -0.34 -11.84 -1.03
CA TYR A 40 -0.50 -11.50 0.38
C TYR A 40 -1.56 -10.43 0.65
N ASN A 41 -1.62 -9.36 -0.16
CA ASN A 41 -2.49 -8.20 0.08
C ASN A 41 -3.15 -7.60 -1.18
N GLY A 42 -3.01 -8.23 -2.34
CA GLY A 42 -3.57 -7.76 -3.60
C GLY A 42 -2.89 -6.54 -4.24
N ARG A 43 -1.85 -5.95 -3.62
CA ARG A 43 -1.20 -4.72 -4.10
C ARG A 43 0.04 -4.99 -4.91
N ALA A 44 0.32 -4.17 -5.90
CA ALA A 44 1.59 -4.21 -6.63
C ALA A 44 2.74 -3.67 -5.77
N GLN A 45 3.86 -4.41 -5.69
CA GLN A 45 5.07 -3.99 -4.99
C GLN A 45 5.97 -3.18 -5.93
N TRP A 46 5.67 -1.90 -6.12
CA TRP A 46 6.33 -1.00 -7.07
C TRP A 46 7.86 -0.90 -6.93
N SER A 47 8.40 -1.19 -5.75
CA SER A 47 9.85 -1.18 -5.53
C SER A 47 10.59 -2.30 -6.28
N ASN A 48 9.89 -3.37 -6.68
CA ASN A 48 10.47 -4.52 -7.37
C ASN A 48 10.90 -4.21 -8.82
N TRP A 49 10.48 -3.08 -9.38
CA TRP A 49 10.91 -2.56 -10.68
C TRP A 49 11.16 -1.05 -10.66
N GLY A 50 11.28 -0.48 -9.46
CA GLY A 50 11.56 0.94 -9.29
C GLY A 50 12.90 1.35 -9.90
N GLY A 51 12.96 2.53 -10.51
CA GLY A 51 14.18 3.08 -11.13
C GLY A 51 14.43 2.65 -12.57
N LEU A 52 13.54 1.84 -13.17
CA LEU A 52 13.65 1.32 -14.55
C LEU A 52 12.70 2.03 -15.51
N ASN A 53 12.47 3.32 -15.30
CA ASN A 53 11.44 4.09 -16.00
C ASN A 53 11.52 4.00 -17.54
N ASP A 54 12.70 3.86 -18.12
CA ASP A 54 12.86 3.84 -19.59
C ASP A 54 12.28 2.58 -20.21
N VAL A 55 12.49 1.42 -19.59
CA VAL A 55 12.04 0.13 -20.11
C VAL A 55 10.59 -0.21 -19.70
N LEU A 56 9.98 0.59 -18.81
CA LEU A 56 8.61 0.42 -18.36
C LEU A 56 7.63 1.43 -18.97
N ARG A 57 8.04 2.16 -20.03
CA ARG A 57 7.22 3.20 -20.69
C ARG A 57 6.13 2.64 -21.57
N ASN A 58 6.34 1.48 -22.13
CA ASN A 58 5.39 0.85 -23.04
C ASN A 58 4.27 0.21 -22.20
N GLN A 59 3.21 0.98 -21.97
CA GLN A 59 2.12 0.61 -21.09
C GLN A 59 0.78 0.71 -21.82
N GLU A 60 -0.04 -0.30 -21.65
CA GLU A 60 -1.41 -0.35 -22.09
C GLU A 60 -2.33 -0.20 -20.87
N PHE A 61 -3.17 0.84 -20.88
CA PHE A 61 -4.11 1.13 -19.81
C PHE A 61 -5.52 0.80 -20.24
N ARG A 62 -6.24 0.05 -19.40
CA ARG A 62 -7.68 -0.17 -19.47
C ARG A 62 -8.30 0.34 -18.17
N ASN A 63 -9.16 1.34 -18.27
CA ASN A 63 -9.67 2.07 -17.12
C ASN A 63 -10.99 1.47 -16.61
N GLY A 64 -11.16 1.39 -15.29
CA GLY A 64 -12.39 0.95 -14.68
C GLY A 64 -12.80 -0.44 -15.15
N LEU A 65 -14.05 -0.59 -15.53
CA LEU A 65 -14.63 -1.86 -15.99
C LEU A 65 -14.39 -2.15 -17.48
N SER A 66 -13.71 -1.27 -18.22
CA SER A 66 -13.48 -1.44 -19.67
C SER A 66 -12.85 -2.78 -20.01
N PRO A 67 -13.10 -3.33 -21.23
CA PRO A 67 -12.56 -4.62 -21.66
C PRO A 67 -11.04 -4.59 -21.77
N SER A 68 -10.40 -5.72 -21.46
CA SER A 68 -8.95 -5.91 -21.57
C SER A 68 -8.64 -7.24 -22.26
N ASP A 69 -7.71 -7.22 -23.21
CA ASP A 69 -7.33 -8.40 -23.99
C ASP A 69 -6.49 -9.41 -23.17
N VAL A 70 -5.95 -8.99 -22.03
CA VAL A 70 -4.99 -9.78 -21.25
C VAL A 70 -5.48 -10.19 -19.87
N THR A 71 -6.60 -9.64 -19.39
CA THR A 71 -7.13 -9.92 -18.04
C THR A 71 -8.58 -9.47 -17.91
N PHE A 72 -9.31 -10.10 -16.99
CA PHE A 72 -10.64 -9.60 -16.61
C PHE A 72 -10.59 -8.17 -16.03
N GLY A 73 -9.45 -7.78 -15.41
CA GLY A 73 -9.28 -6.46 -14.77
C GLY A 73 -9.80 -6.43 -13.34
N GLY A 74 -9.93 -5.21 -12.82
CA GLY A 74 -10.48 -4.89 -11.50
C GLY A 74 -11.30 -3.60 -11.57
N LEU A 75 -11.78 -3.10 -10.42
CA LEU A 75 -12.56 -1.85 -10.34
C LEU A 75 -11.79 -0.62 -10.86
N LEU A 76 -10.47 -0.61 -10.70
CA LEU A 76 -9.58 0.42 -11.23
C LEU A 76 -9.04 0.07 -12.63
N GLY A 77 -9.49 -1.04 -13.22
CA GLY A 77 -9.03 -1.52 -14.51
C GLY A 77 -7.73 -2.30 -14.44
N SER A 78 -6.95 -2.21 -15.52
CA SER A 78 -5.67 -2.90 -15.64
C SER A 78 -4.62 -2.05 -16.36
N THR A 79 -3.36 -2.28 -15.99
CA THR A 79 -2.19 -1.76 -16.70
C THR A 79 -1.32 -2.93 -17.10
N ASN A 80 -1.04 -3.10 -18.38
CA ASN A 80 -0.10 -4.08 -18.89
C ASN A 80 1.17 -3.39 -19.39
N ILE A 81 2.31 -3.71 -18.79
CA ILE A 81 3.62 -3.15 -19.17
C ILE A 81 4.30 -4.12 -20.13
N ASN A 82 4.59 -3.68 -21.32
CA ASN A 82 5.30 -4.47 -22.33
C ASN A 82 6.82 -4.25 -22.20
N THR A 83 7.55 -5.28 -21.82
CA THR A 83 9.01 -5.25 -21.65
C THR A 83 9.77 -6.05 -22.71
N ARG A 84 9.11 -6.48 -23.79
CA ARG A 84 9.76 -7.18 -24.92
C ARG A 84 10.89 -6.34 -25.50
N ALA A 85 12.02 -6.99 -25.76
CA ALA A 85 13.21 -6.31 -26.26
C ALA A 85 12.99 -5.68 -27.64
N SER A 86 12.24 -6.34 -28.54
CA SER A 86 11.93 -5.82 -29.88
C SER A 86 10.99 -4.62 -29.88
N GLN A 87 10.24 -4.40 -28.80
CA GLN A 87 9.29 -3.30 -28.66
C GLN A 87 9.91 -2.05 -28.00
N GLN A 88 11.16 -2.14 -27.56
CA GLN A 88 11.88 -1.01 -27.00
C GLN A 88 12.50 -0.16 -28.11
N ARG A 89 12.47 1.17 -27.93
CA ARG A 89 13.06 2.10 -28.92
C ARG A 89 14.57 1.88 -29.00
N PRO A 90 15.12 1.58 -30.17
CA PRO A 90 16.56 1.40 -30.37
C PRO A 90 17.37 2.63 -29.97
N GLY A 91 18.61 2.42 -29.55
CA GLY A 91 19.56 3.46 -29.19
C GLY A 91 20.00 3.43 -27.73
N VAL A 92 20.78 4.42 -27.35
CA VAL A 92 21.27 4.62 -25.99
C VAL A 92 20.52 5.78 -25.35
N ARG A 93 20.21 5.65 -24.08
CA ARG A 93 19.67 6.73 -23.25
C ARG A 93 20.37 6.78 -21.90
N ILE A 94 20.82 7.97 -21.52
CA ILE A 94 21.43 8.23 -20.22
C ILE A 94 20.66 9.37 -19.57
N SER A 95 20.29 9.23 -18.32
CA SER A 95 19.61 10.28 -17.57
C SER A 95 20.17 10.46 -16.16
N TYR A 96 20.17 11.71 -15.74
CA TYR A 96 20.43 12.11 -14.36
C TYR A 96 19.24 12.85 -13.79
N SER A 97 18.85 12.55 -12.55
CA SER A 97 17.77 13.25 -11.87
C SER A 97 18.15 13.65 -10.46
N SER A 98 17.65 14.80 -10.05
CA SER A 98 17.74 15.28 -8.66
C SER A 98 16.35 15.54 -8.09
N SER A 99 16.17 15.29 -6.78
CA SER A 99 14.90 15.43 -6.08
C SER A 99 15.13 15.60 -4.57
N ASN A 100 14.19 16.21 -3.86
CA ASN A 100 14.18 16.30 -2.40
C ASN A 100 13.05 15.50 -1.74
N ARG A 101 12.44 14.55 -2.48
CA ARG A 101 11.26 13.83 -1.99
C ARG A 101 11.61 12.51 -1.27
N SER A 102 12.18 11.56 -1.97
CA SER A 102 12.50 10.22 -1.45
C SER A 102 13.97 9.87 -1.60
N TYR A 103 14.59 10.29 -2.68
CA TYR A 103 16.03 10.17 -2.95
C TYR A 103 16.51 11.51 -3.51
N GLN A 104 17.80 11.76 -3.40
CA GLN A 104 18.41 13.01 -3.86
C GLN A 104 18.94 12.89 -5.29
N HIS A 105 19.50 11.75 -5.64
CA HIS A 105 20.16 11.54 -6.93
C HIS A 105 19.73 10.22 -7.57
N ARG A 106 19.56 10.24 -8.89
CA ARG A 106 19.40 9.06 -9.73
C ARG A 106 20.21 9.20 -11.00
N ILE A 107 21.00 8.19 -11.31
CA ILE A 107 21.58 7.99 -12.65
C ILE A 107 20.94 6.73 -13.25
N MET A 108 20.63 6.76 -14.54
CA MET A 108 20.08 5.63 -15.26
C MET A 108 20.66 5.61 -16.67
N ALA A 109 21.03 4.42 -17.15
CA ALA A 109 21.47 4.16 -18.51
C ALA A 109 20.70 3.00 -19.10
N THR A 110 20.28 3.12 -20.36
CA THR A 110 19.53 2.10 -21.09
C THR A 110 20.08 1.99 -22.51
N TYR A 111 20.28 0.75 -22.94
CA TYR A 111 20.61 0.39 -24.32
C TYR A 111 19.57 -0.57 -24.87
N SER A 112 19.10 -0.32 -26.07
CA SER A 112 18.21 -1.22 -26.83
C SER A 112 18.71 -1.37 -28.24
N SER A 113 18.89 -2.62 -28.70
CA SER A 113 19.38 -2.90 -30.05
C SER A 113 18.29 -2.74 -31.10
N GLY A 114 17.01 -2.83 -30.70
CA GLY A 114 15.93 -3.13 -31.65
C GLY A 114 16.08 -4.55 -32.23
N MET A 115 15.26 -4.91 -33.21
CA MET A 115 15.37 -6.20 -33.90
C MET A 115 16.55 -6.17 -34.90
N LEU A 116 17.54 -7.01 -34.68
CA LEU A 116 18.72 -7.16 -35.49
C LEU A 116 18.46 -8.08 -36.71
N LYS A 117 19.33 -8.04 -37.72
CA LYS A 117 19.23 -8.88 -38.91
C LYS A 117 19.27 -10.38 -38.65
N ASN A 118 19.90 -10.79 -37.55
CA ASN A 118 19.98 -12.19 -37.06
C ASN A 118 18.76 -12.63 -36.22
N ASN A 119 17.68 -11.83 -36.24
CA ASN A 119 16.44 -12.09 -35.49
C ASN A 119 16.59 -12.07 -33.96
N TRP A 120 17.55 -11.36 -33.40
CA TRP A 120 17.72 -11.08 -32.00
C TRP A 120 17.40 -9.63 -31.67
N ALA A 121 16.87 -9.40 -30.46
CA ALA A 121 16.75 -8.08 -29.88
C ALA A 121 17.21 -8.13 -28.42
N TYR A 122 17.90 -7.06 -27.97
CA TYR A 122 18.42 -6.93 -26.62
C TYR A 122 18.06 -5.58 -26.03
N THR A 123 17.66 -5.58 -24.76
CA THR A 123 17.50 -4.34 -24.00
C THR A 123 18.11 -4.54 -22.63
N ILE A 124 19.02 -3.65 -22.24
CA ILE A 124 19.69 -3.65 -20.95
C ILE A 124 19.50 -2.26 -20.34
N SER A 125 19.12 -2.20 -19.08
CA SER A 125 18.99 -0.95 -18.35
C SER A 125 19.53 -1.10 -16.94
N GLY A 126 20.22 -0.07 -16.44
CA GLY A 126 20.70 -0.02 -15.09
C GLY A 126 20.44 1.36 -14.46
N SER A 127 20.14 1.39 -13.19
CA SER A 127 20.06 2.65 -12.46
C SER A 127 20.55 2.57 -11.02
N ARG A 128 21.00 3.70 -10.52
CA ARG A 128 21.37 3.92 -9.12
C ARG A 128 20.56 5.08 -8.57
N ARG A 129 19.89 4.85 -7.43
CA ARG A 129 19.18 5.90 -6.68
C ARG A 129 19.77 5.99 -5.29
N HIS A 130 20.11 7.19 -4.86
CA HIS A 130 20.74 7.43 -3.58
C HIS A 130 20.24 8.73 -2.96
N GLY A 131 20.14 8.74 -1.63
CA GLY A 131 19.87 9.92 -0.83
C GLY A 131 20.10 9.60 0.64
N ASN A 132 20.82 10.48 1.33
CA ASN A 132 21.05 10.34 2.77
C ASN A 132 19.77 10.64 3.54
N GLU A 133 18.93 11.53 2.99
CA GLU A 133 17.66 11.93 3.58
C GLU A 133 16.65 12.27 2.49
N GLY A 134 15.38 11.93 2.71
CA GLY A 134 14.25 12.36 1.92
C GLY A 134 13.60 13.62 2.49
N PHE A 135 12.27 13.76 2.34
CA PHE A 135 11.54 14.88 2.94
C PHE A 135 11.52 14.82 4.48
N ASN A 136 11.31 13.65 5.06
CA ASN A 136 11.38 13.44 6.51
C ASN A 136 12.80 13.10 6.95
N GLU A 137 13.14 13.48 8.19
CA GLU A 137 14.44 13.26 8.79
C GLU A 137 14.86 11.79 8.79
N ALA A 138 16.13 11.54 8.47
CA ALA A 138 16.78 10.22 8.46
C ALA A 138 16.07 9.14 7.61
N THR A 139 15.31 9.54 6.60
CA THR A 139 14.72 8.63 5.62
C THR A 139 15.69 8.40 4.45
N SER A 140 16.81 7.74 4.74
CA SER A 140 17.81 7.39 3.72
C SER A 140 17.21 6.48 2.64
N TYR A 141 17.74 6.57 1.43
CA TYR A 141 17.34 5.76 0.30
C TYR A 141 18.57 5.24 -0.45
N ASN A 142 18.61 3.93 -0.65
CA ASN A 142 19.70 3.27 -1.37
C ASN A 142 19.09 2.16 -2.25
N ALA A 143 19.24 2.29 -3.56
CA ALA A 143 18.69 1.30 -4.50
C ALA A 143 19.56 1.18 -5.76
N TYR A 144 19.73 -0.05 -6.19
CA TYR A 144 20.22 -0.41 -7.51
C TYR A 144 19.08 -1.00 -8.32
N SER A 145 19.12 -0.86 -9.64
CA SER A 145 18.11 -1.48 -10.48
C SER A 145 18.79 -1.98 -11.75
N MET A 146 18.52 -3.23 -12.09
CA MET A 146 19.04 -3.90 -13.28
C MET A 146 17.86 -4.54 -14.02
N PHE A 147 17.88 -4.38 -15.33
CA PHE A 147 16.90 -4.95 -16.25
C PHE A 147 17.61 -5.53 -17.44
N THR A 148 17.19 -6.71 -17.86
CA THR A 148 17.64 -7.35 -19.09
C THR A 148 16.43 -7.95 -19.77
N SER A 149 16.27 -7.69 -21.06
CA SER A 149 15.32 -8.38 -21.93
C SER A 149 16.02 -8.84 -23.18
N VAL A 150 15.82 -10.11 -23.53
CA VAL A 150 16.41 -10.76 -24.72
C VAL A 150 15.29 -11.45 -25.48
N GLU A 151 15.13 -11.12 -26.75
CA GLU A 151 14.13 -11.72 -27.62
C GLU A 151 14.78 -12.38 -28.81
N LYS A 152 14.34 -13.59 -29.12
CA LYS A 152 14.66 -14.32 -30.35
C LYS A 152 13.38 -14.51 -31.17
N LYS A 153 13.33 -13.92 -32.34
CA LYS A 153 12.34 -14.26 -33.36
C LYS A 153 12.76 -15.58 -33.99
N ILE A 154 12.00 -16.65 -33.74
CA ILE A 154 12.28 -18.01 -34.25
C ILE A 154 11.94 -18.08 -35.75
N ASN A 155 10.76 -17.55 -36.07
CA ASN A 155 10.25 -17.39 -37.42
C ASN A 155 9.24 -16.21 -37.46
N ASP A 156 8.58 -15.97 -38.60
CA ASP A 156 7.64 -14.83 -38.71
C ASP A 156 6.42 -14.94 -37.84
N LYS A 157 6.09 -16.13 -37.33
CA LYS A 157 4.93 -16.38 -36.47
C LYS A 157 5.28 -16.55 -34.98
N SER A 158 6.55 -16.77 -34.62
CA SER A 158 6.92 -17.16 -33.27
C SER A 158 8.16 -16.44 -32.76
N SER A 159 8.09 -15.95 -31.54
CA SER A 159 9.24 -15.40 -30.80
C SER A 159 9.21 -15.80 -29.33
N ILE A 160 10.40 -15.89 -28.73
CA ILE A 160 10.59 -16.13 -27.31
C ILE A 160 11.33 -14.92 -26.73
N ASN A 161 10.82 -14.41 -25.61
CA ASN A 161 11.44 -13.29 -24.89
C ASN A 161 11.72 -13.70 -23.44
N PHE A 162 12.95 -13.50 -23.00
CA PHE A 162 13.35 -13.59 -21.60
C PHE A 162 13.46 -12.20 -21.00
N THR A 163 12.93 -11.99 -19.81
CA THR A 163 13.08 -10.73 -19.05
C THR A 163 13.55 -11.04 -17.64
N GLY A 164 14.62 -10.38 -17.21
CA GLY A 164 15.15 -10.40 -15.84
C GLY A 164 15.09 -9.01 -15.21
N ILE A 165 14.58 -8.91 -14.00
CA ILE A 165 14.49 -7.66 -13.22
C ILE A 165 15.08 -7.92 -11.84
N PHE A 166 16.03 -7.05 -11.43
CA PHE A 166 16.66 -7.10 -10.12
C PHE A 166 16.81 -5.68 -9.56
N THR A 167 16.06 -5.37 -8.49
CA THR A 167 15.99 -4.00 -7.94
C THR A 167 16.11 -3.96 -6.43
N PRO A 168 17.24 -4.40 -5.85
CA PRO A 168 17.46 -4.33 -4.41
C PRO A 168 17.38 -2.87 -3.95
N ASN A 169 16.60 -2.65 -2.89
CA ASN A 169 16.45 -1.32 -2.31
C ASN A 169 16.34 -1.36 -0.79
N ARG A 170 16.91 -0.37 -0.14
CA ARG A 170 16.92 -0.16 1.30
C ARG A 170 16.56 1.28 1.60
N ARG A 171 15.58 1.49 2.50
CA ARG A 171 15.08 2.83 2.82
C ARG A 171 14.66 2.97 4.27
N GLY A 172 14.94 4.13 4.86
CA GLY A 172 14.42 4.54 6.15
C GLY A 172 12.93 4.86 6.07
N LYS A 173 12.17 4.50 7.12
CA LYS A 173 10.77 4.85 7.28
C LYS A 173 10.63 6.09 8.16
N SER A 174 9.49 6.77 8.04
CA SER A 174 9.02 7.81 8.95
C SER A 174 7.71 7.37 9.64
N SER A 175 7.42 7.97 10.79
CA SER A 175 6.27 7.70 11.63
C SER A 175 5.13 8.69 11.45
N PRO A 176 3.88 8.27 11.69
CA PRO A 176 2.79 9.17 12.05
C PRO A 176 2.96 9.58 13.52
N ASN A 177 2.61 10.82 13.86
CA ASN A 177 2.72 11.34 15.21
C ASN A 177 1.46 12.10 15.63
N THR A 178 1.31 12.35 16.94
CA THR A 178 0.25 13.19 17.49
C THR A 178 0.47 14.67 17.11
N GLN A 179 -0.57 15.46 17.24
CA GLN A 179 -0.47 16.91 17.00
C GLN A 179 0.55 17.57 17.93
N GLU A 180 0.59 17.17 19.21
CA GLU A 180 1.59 17.66 20.18
C GLU A 180 3.04 17.50 19.67
N VAL A 181 3.36 16.32 19.11
CA VAL A 181 4.71 16.06 18.58
C VAL A 181 5.01 16.95 17.37
N PHE A 182 4.06 17.14 16.46
CA PHE A 182 4.24 18.03 15.31
C PHE A 182 4.33 19.51 15.70
N ASP A 183 3.60 19.95 16.72
CA ASP A 183 3.69 21.32 17.25
C ASP A 183 5.08 21.61 17.84
N LEU A 184 5.70 20.59 18.48
CA LEU A 184 7.02 20.74 19.10
C LEU A 184 8.17 20.60 18.09
N LYS A 185 8.06 19.73 17.08
CA LYS A 185 9.16 19.33 16.21
C LYS A 185 8.97 19.65 14.71
N GLY A 186 7.75 20.02 14.30
CA GLY A 186 7.41 20.29 12.90
C GLY A 186 7.16 19.00 12.08
N ILE A 187 6.65 19.21 10.85
CA ILE A 187 6.14 18.11 9.99
C ILE A 187 7.21 17.19 9.37
N LYS A 188 8.49 17.57 9.43
CA LYS A 188 9.60 16.74 8.94
C LYS A 188 10.12 15.75 9.98
N TYR A 189 9.71 15.93 11.24
CA TYR A 189 10.16 15.11 12.34
C TYR A 189 9.83 13.62 12.13
N ASN A 190 10.76 12.79 12.58
CA ASN A 190 10.69 11.34 12.54
C ASN A 190 11.28 10.79 13.84
N ASP A 191 10.53 10.00 14.59
CA ASP A 191 10.97 9.42 15.88
C ASP A 191 11.74 8.09 15.73
N TYR A 192 11.94 7.61 14.50
CA TYR A 192 12.57 6.30 14.26
C TYR A 192 14.10 6.33 14.23
N TRP A 193 14.73 7.47 14.42
CA TRP A 193 16.17 7.62 14.30
C TRP A 193 16.83 8.33 15.49
N GLY A 194 18.13 8.18 15.59
CA GLY A 194 19.00 8.90 16.52
C GLY A 194 20.44 8.91 16.01
N PHE A 195 21.30 9.66 16.69
CA PHE A 195 22.72 9.66 16.38
C PHE A 195 23.42 8.48 17.03
N LEU A 196 24.30 7.82 16.28
CA LEU A 196 25.28 6.84 16.78
C LEU A 196 26.61 7.17 16.12
N ASN A 197 27.63 7.49 16.92
CA ASN A 197 28.98 7.89 16.46
C ASN A 197 28.96 9.05 15.45
N GLY A 198 28.06 10.02 15.65
CA GLY A 198 27.92 11.18 14.74
C GLY A 198 27.07 10.93 13.49
N GLU A 199 26.68 9.69 13.21
CA GLU A 199 25.86 9.33 12.06
C GLU A 199 24.38 9.13 12.42
N LYS A 200 23.46 9.48 11.49
CA LYS A 200 22.03 9.22 11.62
C LYS A 200 21.74 7.73 11.43
N ARG A 201 21.26 7.06 12.48
CA ARG A 201 20.83 5.67 12.44
C ARG A 201 19.31 5.56 12.62
N ASN A 202 18.61 5.06 11.61
CA ASN A 202 17.18 4.81 11.66
C ASN A 202 16.91 3.34 12.07
N SER A 203 16.07 3.13 13.07
CA SER A 203 15.68 1.79 13.57
C SER A 203 14.67 1.08 12.66
N ARG A 204 13.97 1.83 11.82
CA ARG A 204 12.89 1.33 10.95
C ARG A 204 13.33 1.39 9.48
N ILE A 205 14.03 0.36 9.06
CA ILE A 205 14.50 0.20 7.68
C ILE A 205 13.60 -0.80 6.97
N LYS A 206 13.14 -0.46 5.76
CA LYS A 206 12.56 -1.44 4.83
C LYS A 206 13.61 -1.84 3.81
N GLU A 207 13.89 -3.13 3.73
CA GLU A 207 14.73 -3.73 2.70
C GLU A 207 13.90 -4.61 1.78
N VAL A 208 14.07 -4.46 0.47
CA VAL A 208 13.36 -5.27 -0.54
C VAL A 208 14.40 -5.80 -1.52
N ASN A 209 14.40 -7.10 -1.72
CA ASN A 209 15.26 -7.79 -2.67
C ASN A 209 14.48 -8.99 -3.23
N GLU A 210 13.70 -8.76 -4.28
CA GLU A 210 12.84 -9.75 -4.91
C GLU A 210 13.05 -9.76 -6.43
N PRO A 211 14.03 -10.50 -6.95
CA PRO A 211 14.21 -10.71 -8.39
C PRO A 211 12.97 -11.28 -9.06
N ILE A 212 12.76 -10.90 -10.33
CA ILE A 212 11.69 -11.40 -11.19
C ILE A 212 12.32 -11.91 -12.47
N LEU A 213 12.04 -13.16 -12.81
CA LEU A 213 12.44 -13.79 -14.05
C LEU A 213 11.19 -14.16 -14.84
N MET A 214 11.14 -13.81 -16.11
CA MET A 214 9.99 -14.09 -16.97
C MET A 214 10.46 -14.68 -18.29
N LEU A 215 9.74 -15.68 -18.77
CA LEU A 215 9.87 -16.27 -20.10
C LEU A 215 8.52 -16.18 -20.80
N ASN A 216 8.50 -15.57 -21.97
CA ASN A 216 7.29 -15.32 -22.73
C ASN A 216 7.44 -15.90 -24.12
N HIS A 217 6.49 -16.71 -24.56
CA HIS A 217 6.37 -17.21 -25.93
C HIS A 217 5.20 -16.51 -26.59
N TYR A 218 5.46 -15.81 -27.68
CA TYR A 218 4.47 -15.12 -28.51
C TYR A 218 4.32 -15.92 -29.82
N TRP A 219 3.11 -16.36 -30.08
CA TRP A 219 2.81 -17.17 -31.24
C TRP A 219 1.60 -16.64 -32.01
N ASN A 220 1.83 -16.15 -33.21
CA ASN A 220 0.79 -15.83 -34.19
C ASN A 220 0.36 -17.14 -34.86
N PHE A 221 -0.62 -17.84 -34.24
CA PHE A 221 -1.11 -19.14 -34.67
C PHE A 221 -1.67 -19.07 -36.09
N SER A 222 -2.49 -18.02 -36.36
CA SER A 222 -3.01 -17.68 -37.68
C SER A 222 -2.93 -16.17 -37.94
N GLY A 223 -3.42 -15.69 -39.06
CA GLY A 223 -3.53 -14.27 -39.32
C GLY A 223 -4.46 -13.51 -38.36
N SER A 224 -5.41 -14.23 -37.75
CA SER A 224 -6.42 -13.68 -36.85
C SER A 224 -6.28 -14.12 -35.39
N THR A 225 -5.39 -15.08 -35.09
CA THR A 225 -5.28 -15.65 -33.72
C THR A 225 -3.86 -15.62 -33.22
N SER A 226 -3.67 -15.02 -32.04
CA SER A 226 -2.40 -15.02 -31.30
C SER A 226 -2.53 -15.74 -29.98
N ILE A 227 -1.46 -16.44 -29.56
CA ILE A 227 -1.34 -17.17 -28.32
C ILE A 227 -0.06 -16.71 -27.62
N ASN A 228 -0.20 -16.24 -26.38
CA ASN A 228 0.93 -15.81 -25.56
C ASN A 228 1.01 -16.71 -24.31
N THR A 229 2.05 -17.52 -24.20
CA THR A 229 2.30 -18.35 -23.03
C THR A 229 3.43 -17.74 -22.20
N ASN A 230 3.17 -17.52 -20.93
CA ASN A 230 4.03 -16.76 -20.04
C ASN A 230 4.33 -17.54 -18.77
N ILE A 231 5.60 -17.60 -18.40
CA ILE A 231 6.08 -18.20 -17.15
C ILE A 231 6.84 -17.13 -16.38
N ALA A 232 6.61 -17.04 -15.08
CA ALA A 232 7.37 -16.15 -14.20
C ALA A 232 7.74 -16.83 -12.89
N TYR A 233 8.92 -16.51 -12.40
CA TYR A 233 9.38 -16.88 -11.07
C TYR A 233 9.89 -15.61 -10.37
N GLN A 234 9.24 -15.28 -9.25
CA GLN A 234 9.63 -14.20 -8.35
C GLN A 234 10.02 -14.79 -7.01
N PHE A 235 11.17 -14.38 -6.50
CA PHE A 235 11.69 -14.92 -5.25
C PHE A 235 12.48 -13.84 -4.50
N GLY A 236 12.72 -14.07 -3.20
CA GLY A 236 13.58 -13.19 -2.43
C GLY A 236 12.95 -12.74 -1.13
N LYS A 237 13.33 -11.56 -0.65
CA LYS A 237 13.04 -11.12 0.71
C LYS A 237 12.49 -9.69 0.78
N ILE A 238 11.58 -9.49 1.76
CA ILE A 238 11.21 -8.18 2.28
C ILE A 238 11.47 -8.17 3.78
N GLY A 239 12.34 -7.26 4.25
CA GLY A 239 12.64 -7.05 5.67
C GLY A 239 12.11 -5.69 6.14
N ASN A 240 11.59 -5.64 7.38
CA ASN A 240 11.21 -4.40 8.06
C ASN A 240 11.82 -4.39 9.45
N SER A 241 12.87 -3.58 9.67
CA SER A 241 13.55 -3.57 10.97
C SER A 241 12.79 -2.82 12.05
N ARG A 242 13.02 -3.22 13.29
CA ARG A 242 12.58 -2.54 14.51
C ARG A 242 13.40 -2.96 15.73
N ILE A 243 13.38 -2.14 16.78
CA ILE A 243 13.93 -2.49 18.09
C ILE A 243 12.90 -3.32 18.86
N ASP A 244 13.36 -4.37 19.50
CA ASP A 244 12.63 -5.12 20.53
C ASP A 244 13.30 -4.92 21.88
N SER A 245 12.54 -5.07 22.96
CA SER A 245 13.06 -4.94 24.32
C SER A 245 12.48 -6.00 25.24
N ASN A 246 13.35 -6.56 26.11
CA ASN A 246 12.98 -7.42 27.21
C ASN A 246 13.56 -6.82 28.49
N GLY A 247 12.68 -6.32 29.39
CA GLY A 247 13.08 -5.62 30.61
C GLY A 247 13.65 -4.19 30.42
N GLY A 248 13.87 -3.75 29.21
CA GLY A 248 14.31 -2.39 28.88
C GLY A 248 13.18 -1.37 28.79
N ALA A 249 13.46 -0.10 29.11
CA ALA A 249 12.50 1.00 28.93
C ALA A 249 12.17 1.20 27.45
N ASN A 250 10.93 1.62 27.13
CA ASN A 250 10.54 1.89 25.74
C ASN A 250 11.49 2.90 25.08
N PRO A 251 12.18 2.54 23.97
CA PRO A 251 13.20 3.39 23.36
C PRO A 251 12.62 4.50 22.47
N SER A 252 11.31 4.52 22.24
CA SER A 252 10.69 5.54 21.40
C SER A 252 10.70 6.90 22.08
N PRO A 253 11.25 7.95 21.43
CA PRO A 253 11.20 9.31 21.99
C PRO A 253 9.77 9.85 22.12
N THR A 254 8.82 9.36 21.28
CA THR A 254 7.39 9.73 21.32
C THR A 254 6.55 8.77 22.16
N TYR A 255 7.17 7.91 22.97
CA TYR A 255 6.43 7.15 23.98
C TYR A 255 5.73 8.13 24.92
N TYR A 256 4.44 7.91 25.20
CA TYR A 256 3.58 8.89 25.89
C TYR A 256 4.16 9.41 27.21
N GLN A 257 4.85 8.57 28.00
CA GLN A 257 5.51 8.98 29.25
C GLN A 257 6.75 9.88 29.05
N ASN A 258 7.18 10.10 27.80
CA ASN A 258 8.24 11.03 27.44
C ASN A 258 7.72 12.40 26.98
N LEU A 259 6.40 12.55 26.81
CA LEU A 259 5.76 13.77 26.29
C LEU A 259 5.17 14.63 27.43
N PRO A 260 5.12 15.95 27.26
CA PRO A 260 4.57 16.90 28.24
C PRO A 260 3.14 16.59 28.68
N SER A 261 2.27 16.18 27.73
CA SER A 261 0.86 15.89 28.00
C SER A 261 0.63 14.87 29.13
N TYR A 262 1.49 13.86 29.25
CA TYR A 262 1.43 12.87 30.33
C TYR A 262 1.61 13.49 31.70
N PHE A 263 2.55 14.43 31.85
CA PHE A 263 2.85 15.11 33.12
C PHE A 263 1.75 16.14 33.44
N LEU A 264 1.26 16.86 32.45
CA LEU A 264 0.14 17.82 32.61
C LEU A 264 -1.12 17.12 33.12
N ARG A 265 -1.45 15.93 32.59
CA ARG A 265 -2.57 15.11 33.07
C ARG A 265 -2.48 14.78 34.56
N ASN A 266 -1.28 14.61 35.08
CA ASN A 266 -1.02 14.29 36.48
C ASN A 266 -0.76 15.52 37.37
N GLY A 267 -0.95 16.76 36.82
CA GLY A 267 -0.71 18.01 37.55
C GLY A 267 0.76 18.36 37.76
N ASP A 268 1.68 17.62 37.17
CA ASP A 268 3.11 17.87 37.28
C ASP A 268 3.62 18.84 36.18
N PHE A 269 3.45 20.12 36.43
CA PHE A 269 3.87 21.18 35.51
C PHE A 269 5.39 21.28 35.35
N GLN A 270 6.14 20.99 36.44
CA GLN A 270 7.60 20.99 36.39
C GLN A 270 8.15 19.82 35.57
N GLY A 271 7.57 18.63 35.72
CA GLY A 271 7.88 17.47 34.89
C GLY A 271 7.55 17.73 33.44
N ALA A 272 6.39 18.31 33.14
CA ALA A 272 5.98 18.67 31.79
C ALA A 272 6.98 19.63 31.11
N TYR A 273 7.39 20.70 31.80
CA TYR A 273 8.38 21.65 31.31
C TYR A 273 9.73 20.97 31.05
N THR A 274 10.19 20.13 31.96
CA THR A 274 11.46 19.40 31.86
C THR A 274 11.45 18.45 30.66
N LYS A 275 10.35 17.70 30.49
CA LYS A 275 10.19 16.79 29.35
C LYS A 275 10.06 17.54 28.02
N GLN A 276 9.35 18.65 27.99
CA GLN A 276 9.28 19.49 26.80
C GLN A 276 10.69 19.98 26.36
N LYS A 277 11.47 20.51 27.28
CA LYS A 277 12.86 20.95 27.01
C LYS A 277 13.73 19.80 26.52
N ARG A 278 13.64 18.63 27.21
CA ARG A 278 14.37 17.43 26.80
C ARG A 278 13.95 16.99 25.39
N PHE A 279 12.64 16.92 25.10
CA PHE A 279 12.16 16.48 23.81
C PHE A 279 12.55 17.45 22.69
N LEU A 280 12.50 18.77 22.92
CA LEU A 280 12.97 19.77 21.96
C LEU A 280 14.46 19.59 21.62
N ASN A 281 15.30 19.30 22.61
CA ASN A 281 16.76 19.22 22.43
C ASN A 281 17.19 17.80 21.98
N HIS A 282 16.56 16.74 22.48
CA HIS A 282 16.96 15.34 22.33
C HIS A 282 15.77 14.43 21.99
N GLY A 283 14.91 14.85 21.07
CA GLY A 283 13.71 14.09 20.64
C GLY A 283 14.02 12.97 19.65
N GLN A 284 15.17 12.31 19.70
CA GLN A 284 15.57 11.19 18.86
C GLN A 284 15.81 9.94 19.70
N ILE A 285 15.94 8.78 19.05
CA ILE A 285 16.36 7.53 19.73
C ILE A 285 17.75 7.74 20.35
N ASP A 286 17.85 7.45 21.65
CA ASP A 286 19.11 7.45 22.38
C ASP A 286 19.81 6.09 22.20
N TRP A 287 20.56 5.96 21.11
CA TRP A 287 21.31 4.73 20.83
C TRP A 287 22.37 4.43 21.87
N ILE A 288 23.02 5.47 22.46
CA ILE A 288 24.04 5.28 23.46
C ILE A 288 23.43 4.59 24.69
N ARG A 289 22.28 5.09 25.17
CA ARG A 289 21.56 4.48 26.30
C ARG A 289 21.16 3.02 26.02
N ILE A 290 20.77 2.70 24.78
CA ILE A 290 20.43 1.32 24.37
C ILE A 290 21.66 0.41 24.46
N PHE A 291 22.81 0.87 23.92
CA PHE A 291 24.06 0.13 23.97
C PHE A 291 24.57 -0.02 25.43
N ASP A 292 24.51 1.03 26.23
CA ASP A 292 24.92 1.01 27.64
C ASP A 292 24.07 0.03 28.48
N ALA A 293 22.76 -0.03 28.22
CA ALA A 293 21.87 -1.01 28.87
C ALA A 293 22.30 -2.45 28.56
N ASN A 294 22.58 -2.75 27.27
CA ASN A 294 23.07 -4.07 26.87
C ASN A 294 24.49 -4.38 27.39
N MET A 295 25.36 -3.38 27.50
CA MET A 295 26.67 -3.57 28.11
C MET A 295 26.59 -3.83 29.61
N THR A 296 25.64 -3.19 30.30
CA THR A 296 25.37 -3.42 31.72
C THR A 296 24.88 -4.86 31.96
N THR A 297 23.90 -5.34 31.18
CA THR A 297 23.43 -6.74 31.29
C THR A 297 24.56 -7.72 30.95
N LYS A 298 25.33 -7.47 29.90
CA LYS A 298 26.49 -8.27 29.51
C LYS A 298 27.50 -8.40 30.65
N ASN A 299 27.85 -7.29 31.31
CA ASN A 299 28.84 -7.28 32.41
C ASN A 299 28.31 -8.02 33.67
N SER A 300 26.97 -8.16 33.77
CA SER A 300 26.31 -8.94 34.82
C SER A 300 26.05 -10.40 34.42
N GLY A 301 26.51 -10.82 33.25
CA GLY A 301 26.28 -12.19 32.73
C GLY A 301 24.83 -12.45 32.31
N LEU A 302 24.04 -11.40 32.06
CA LEU A 302 22.64 -11.46 31.68
C LEU A 302 22.46 -11.23 30.17
N GLU A 303 21.30 -11.60 29.66
CA GLU A 303 20.86 -11.41 28.28
C GLU A 303 20.57 -9.94 27.98
N ASN A 304 20.57 -9.58 26.71
CA ASN A 304 20.34 -8.22 26.26
C ASN A 304 18.97 -7.68 26.65
N ALA A 305 18.93 -6.42 27.10
CA ALA A 305 17.69 -5.67 27.26
C ALA A 305 17.06 -5.24 25.94
N TYR A 306 17.86 -5.10 24.88
CA TYR A 306 17.41 -4.66 23.56
C TYR A 306 18.06 -5.46 22.43
N VAL A 307 17.33 -5.59 21.34
CA VAL A 307 17.81 -6.17 20.08
C VAL A 307 17.23 -5.41 18.88
N LEU A 308 18.00 -5.27 17.82
CA LEU A 308 17.47 -4.81 16.53
C LEU A 308 17.21 -6.01 15.64
N TYR A 309 15.99 -6.15 15.18
CA TYR A 309 15.57 -7.25 14.33
C TYR A 309 14.79 -6.78 13.10
N GLU A 310 14.50 -7.65 12.19
CA GLU A 310 13.59 -7.41 11.07
C GLU A 310 12.49 -8.46 10.98
N ASP A 311 11.25 -8.01 10.77
CA ASP A 311 10.17 -8.84 10.30
C ASP A 311 10.44 -9.19 8.84
N ARG A 312 10.52 -10.48 8.51
CA ARG A 312 10.87 -11.02 7.20
C ARG A 312 9.67 -11.68 6.52
N ASN A 313 9.58 -11.42 5.23
CA ASN A 313 8.76 -12.19 4.30
C ASN A 313 9.68 -12.65 3.18
N ASP A 314 9.99 -13.94 3.13
CA ASP A 314 10.82 -14.57 2.11
C ASP A 314 9.91 -15.34 1.16
N ASP A 315 9.60 -14.72 0.03
CA ASP A 315 8.62 -15.22 -0.94
C ASP A 315 9.27 -16.06 -2.04
N LYS A 316 8.58 -17.11 -2.47
CA LYS A 316 8.82 -17.87 -3.71
C LYS A 316 7.48 -17.98 -4.43
N GLN A 317 7.33 -17.27 -5.54
CA GLN A 317 6.11 -17.27 -6.33
C GLN A 317 6.37 -17.76 -7.75
N PHE A 318 5.66 -18.79 -8.14
CA PHE A 318 5.61 -19.29 -9.51
C PHE A 318 4.29 -18.90 -10.16
N THR A 319 4.35 -18.47 -11.41
CA THR A 319 3.15 -18.11 -12.20
C THR A 319 3.32 -18.65 -13.62
N ILE A 320 2.28 -19.31 -14.13
CA ILE A 320 2.18 -19.67 -15.55
C ILE A 320 0.80 -19.25 -16.05
N ASN A 321 0.74 -18.70 -17.26
CA ASN A 321 -0.52 -18.42 -17.92
C ASN A 321 -0.41 -18.51 -19.44
N THR A 322 -1.57 -18.76 -20.08
CA THR A 322 -1.72 -18.67 -21.53
C THR A 322 -2.86 -17.72 -21.84
N ILE A 323 -2.60 -16.75 -22.73
CA ILE A 323 -3.54 -15.74 -23.22
C ILE A 323 -3.78 -16.02 -24.69
N VAL A 324 -5.05 -16.09 -25.08
CA VAL A 324 -5.49 -16.26 -26.46
C VAL A 324 -6.28 -15.04 -26.87
N THR A 325 -5.93 -14.44 -28.02
CA THR A 325 -6.68 -13.36 -28.65
C THR A 325 -6.98 -13.77 -30.07
N SER A 326 -8.25 -13.75 -30.47
CA SER A 326 -8.70 -14.16 -31.79
C SER A 326 -9.70 -13.16 -32.39
N GLU A 327 -9.42 -12.65 -33.56
CA GLU A 327 -10.36 -11.90 -34.40
C GLU A 327 -11.20 -12.91 -35.20
N VAL A 328 -12.39 -13.23 -34.69
CA VAL A 328 -13.29 -14.23 -35.31
C VAL A 328 -13.90 -13.68 -36.60
N THR A 329 -14.25 -12.40 -36.57
CA THR A 329 -14.68 -11.62 -37.75
C THR A 329 -14.10 -10.21 -37.64
N GLU A 330 -14.28 -9.37 -38.66
CA GLU A 330 -13.89 -7.96 -38.62
C GLU A 330 -14.51 -7.18 -37.43
N ASN A 331 -15.66 -7.63 -36.95
CA ASN A 331 -16.42 -6.97 -35.86
C ASN A 331 -16.36 -7.71 -34.53
N ILE A 332 -15.84 -8.93 -34.46
CA ILE A 332 -15.89 -9.78 -33.26
C ILE A 332 -14.51 -10.27 -32.89
N SER A 333 -14.06 -9.92 -31.70
CA SER A 333 -12.85 -10.46 -31.11
C SER A 333 -13.13 -11.22 -29.82
N LEU A 334 -12.44 -12.34 -29.65
CA LEU A 334 -12.48 -13.19 -28.46
C LEU A 334 -11.13 -13.13 -27.73
N ASN A 335 -11.20 -12.98 -26.42
CA ASN A 335 -10.02 -13.01 -25.56
C ASN A 335 -10.22 -14.06 -24.47
N GLY A 336 -9.20 -14.82 -24.14
CA GLY A 336 -9.25 -15.80 -23.07
C GLY A 336 -7.91 -15.91 -22.35
N LYS A 337 -7.94 -16.32 -21.09
CA LYS A 337 -6.75 -16.59 -20.28
C LYS A 337 -7.02 -17.70 -19.30
N ILE A 338 -6.02 -18.58 -19.16
CA ILE A 338 -5.92 -19.53 -18.06
C ILE A 338 -4.62 -19.25 -17.32
N ALA A 339 -4.66 -19.21 -16.00
CA ALA A 339 -3.51 -18.91 -15.16
C ALA A 339 -3.45 -19.80 -13.92
N TYR A 340 -2.25 -20.23 -13.56
CA TYR A 340 -1.93 -20.87 -12.29
C TYR A 340 -0.87 -20.04 -11.57
N LYS A 341 -1.08 -19.81 -10.26
CA LYS A 341 -0.11 -19.14 -9.38
C LYS A 341 0.06 -19.96 -8.12
N ARG A 342 1.30 -20.07 -7.65
CA ARG A 342 1.64 -20.69 -6.37
C ARG A 342 2.60 -19.79 -5.62
N LEU A 343 2.27 -19.49 -4.36
CA LEU A 343 3.12 -18.77 -3.42
C LEU A 343 3.51 -19.68 -2.27
N GLN A 344 4.79 -19.64 -1.90
CA GLN A 344 5.32 -20.09 -0.63
C GLN A 344 6.04 -18.90 0.00
N SER A 345 5.54 -18.41 1.15
CA SER A 345 6.09 -17.27 1.87
C SER A 345 6.52 -17.73 3.25
N GLN A 346 7.81 -17.70 3.53
CA GLN A 346 8.34 -17.93 4.87
C GLN A 346 8.35 -16.60 5.63
N ASN A 347 7.73 -16.59 6.81
CA ASN A 347 7.54 -15.40 7.64
C ASN A 347 8.16 -15.64 9.01
N PHE A 348 9.12 -14.77 9.40
CA PHE A 348 9.85 -14.91 10.66
C PHE A 348 10.43 -13.57 11.11
N ALA A 349 10.76 -13.46 12.40
CA ALA A 349 11.59 -12.37 12.91
C ALA A 349 13.05 -12.81 12.87
N LYS A 350 13.97 -11.93 12.46
CA LYS A 350 15.39 -12.20 12.35
C LYS A 350 16.23 -11.15 13.08
N VAL A 351 17.11 -11.60 13.97
CA VAL A 351 18.05 -10.71 14.65
C VAL A 351 19.08 -10.18 13.65
N ILE A 352 19.20 -8.83 13.58
CA ILE A 352 20.17 -8.18 12.68
C ILE A 352 21.31 -7.49 13.44
N ASP A 353 21.09 -7.09 14.69
CA ASP A 353 22.12 -6.45 15.52
C ASP A 353 21.82 -6.66 17.01
N LEU A 354 22.79 -7.16 17.76
CA LEU A 354 22.71 -7.38 19.21
C LEU A 354 22.94 -6.10 20.05
N LEU A 355 23.22 -4.97 19.41
CA LEU A 355 23.38 -3.66 20.04
C LEU A 355 24.40 -3.66 21.20
N GLY A 356 25.53 -4.36 21.01
CA GLY A 356 26.65 -4.41 21.98
C GLY A 356 26.59 -5.54 23.02
N GLY A 357 25.48 -6.28 23.09
CA GLY A 357 25.33 -7.38 24.04
C GLY A 357 25.79 -8.74 23.51
N LEU A 358 25.53 -9.82 24.28
CA LEU A 358 25.96 -11.19 23.97
C LEU A 358 24.90 -12.00 23.22
N GLY A 359 23.62 -11.89 23.62
CA GLY A 359 22.50 -12.62 23.09
C GLY A 359 21.20 -12.09 23.63
N TYR A 360 20.08 -12.45 23.01
CA TYR A 360 18.74 -12.00 23.40
C TYR A 360 17.86 -13.20 23.70
N LEU A 361 17.14 -13.15 24.82
CA LEU A 361 16.25 -14.22 25.24
C LEU A 361 14.98 -14.25 24.38
N ASP A 362 14.70 -15.39 23.75
CA ASP A 362 13.59 -15.57 22.83
C ASP A 362 12.29 -15.95 23.54
N ILE A 363 11.73 -14.98 24.27
CA ILE A 363 10.46 -15.13 25.00
C ILE A 363 9.52 -13.97 24.71
N ASP A 364 8.24 -14.19 24.98
CA ASP A 364 7.25 -13.12 25.17
C ASP A 364 7.16 -12.77 26.67
N PRO A 365 7.64 -11.60 27.10
CA PRO A 365 7.62 -11.23 28.50
C PRO A 365 6.20 -11.00 29.06
N PHE A 366 5.17 -10.97 28.21
CA PHE A 366 3.78 -10.76 28.59
C PHE A 366 2.99 -12.07 28.75
N GLY A 367 3.58 -13.22 28.47
CA GLY A 367 2.96 -14.52 28.68
C GLY A 367 2.68 -14.77 30.17
N ALA A 368 1.54 -15.37 30.48
CA ALA A 368 1.04 -15.58 31.82
C ALA A 368 1.78 -16.67 32.62
N THR A 369 2.15 -17.73 31.90
CA THR A 369 2.86 -18.89 32.45
C THR A 369 4.23 -18.99 31.82
N GLU A 370 5.13 -19.77 32.42
CA GLU A 370 6.46 -19.98 31.87
C GLU A 370 6.40 -20.61 30.45
N ASP A 371 5.41 -21.51 30.22
CA ASP A 371 5.17 -22.06 28.89
C ASP A 371 4.61 -21.01 27.91
N ALA A 372 3.62 -20.20 28.34
CA ALA A 372 3.03 -19.14 27.52
C ALA A 372 4.04 -18.07 27.11
N LYS A 373 5.09 -17.84 27.89
CA LYS A 373 6.22 -16.96 27.52
C LYS A 373 7.07 -17.50 26.38
N GLN A 374 7.05 -18.81 26.13
CA GLN A 374 7.92 -19.39 25.12
C GLN A 374 7.44 -19.12 23.70
N ASN A 375 8.23 -18.41 22.92
CA ASN A 375 7.98 -18.24 21.50
C ASN A 375 8.06 -19.57 20.73
N ASN A 376 8.81 -20.55 21.27
CA ASN A 376 8.93 -21.88 20.70
C ASN A 376 9.18 -22.95 21.78
N LEU A 377 8.16 -23.68 22.16
CA LEU A 377 8.23 -24.78 23.12
C LEU A 377 9.17 -25.94 22.70
N LEU A 378 9.46 -26.05 21.40
CA LEU A 378 10.45 -27.03 20.92
C LEU A 378 11.89 -26.68 21.32
N ASN A 379 12.14 -25.42 21.71
CA ASN A 379 13.44 -24.94 22.17
C ASN A 379 13.23 -23.79 23.16
N PRO A 380 12.79 -24.10 24.40
CA PRO A 380 12.45 -23.13 25.41
C PRO A 380 13.68 -22.35 25.90
N ASN A 381 13.47 -21.13 26.36
CA ASN A 381 14.50 -20.22 26.91
C ASN A 381 15.73 -20.04 25.99
N ARG A 382 15.52 -20.10 24.70
CA ARG A 382 16.59 -19.98 23.70
C ARG A 382 17.19 -18.59 23.74
N ILE A 383 18.53 -18.51 23.82
CA ILE A 383 19.28 -17.27 23.61
C ILE A 383 19.66 -17.18 22.14
N VAL A 384 19.24 -16.12 21.47
CA VAL A 384 19.47 -15.92 20.05
C VAL A 384 20.59 -14.92 19.78
N GLY A 385 21.40 -15.23 18.77
CA GLY A 385 22.48 -14.43 18.26
C GLY A 385 22.10 -13.67 16.96
N LYS A 386 23.05 -12.88 16.45
CA LYS A 386 22.90 -12.22 15.16
C LYS A 386 22.71 -13.24 14.03
N GLY A 387 21.64 -13.09 13.27
CA GLY A 387 21.31 -13.96 12.16
C GLY A 387 20.28 -15.04 12.48
N ASP A 388 19.98 -15.29 13.74
CA ASP A 388 18.98 -16.26 14.17
C ASP A 388 17.55 -15.77 13.95
N ASN A 389 16.65 -16.71 13.69
CA ASN A 389 15.22 -16.47 13.71
C ASN A 389 14.72 -16.58 15.15
N PHE A 390 13.73 -15.73 15.51
CA PHE A 390 13.14 -15.72 16.85
C PHE A 390 11.69 -15.19 16.80
N LYS A 391 11.02 -15.11 17.94
CA LYS A 391 9.62 -14.67 18.11
C LYS A 391 8.63 -15.57 17.39
N TYR A 392 8.66 -15.62 16.09
CA TYR A 392 7.75 -16.43 15.28
C TYR A 392 8.43 -16.94 14.02
N ASN A 393 7.99 -18.10 13.56
CA ASN A 393 8.41 -18.69 12.27
C ASN A 393 7.27 -19.56 11.71
N PHE A 394 6.77 -19.18 10.54
CA PHE A 394 5.70 -19.89 9.85
C PHE A 394 5.76 -19.69 8.35
N ASN A 395 5.13 -20.59 7.60
CA ASN A 395 4.95 -20.48 6.16
C ASN A 395 3.50 -20.14 5.83
N LEU A 396 3.29 -19.28 4.82
CA LEU A 396 2.01 -19.05 4.16
C LEU A 396 2.08 -19.63 2.76
N ASN A 397 1.20 -20.57 2.47
CA ASN A 397 1.06 -21.19 1.17
C ASN A 397 -0.23 -20.73 0.51
N SER A 398 -0.17 -20.43 -0.78
CA SER A 398 -1.37 -20.08 -1.56
C SER A 398 -1.28 -20.67 -2.96
N GLU A 399 -2.42 -21.16 -3.44
CA GLU A 399 -2.60 -21.62 -4.81
C GLU A 399 -3.83 -20.95 -5.42
N ILE A 400 -3.67 -20.42 -6.64
CA ILE A 400 -4.73 -19.75 -7.38
C ILE A 400 -4.78 -20.31 -8.79
N ILE A 401 -5.94 -20.82 -9.18
CA ILE A 401 -6.28 -21.16 -10.56
C ILE A 401 -7.31 -20.18 -11.03
N ALA A 402 -7.07 -19.54 -12.16
CA ALA A 402 -7.97 -18.51 -12.70
C ALA A 402 -8.17 -18.71 -14.20
N ALA A 403 -9.41 -18.51 -14.65
CA ALA A 403 -9.74 -18.47 -16.05
C ALA A 403 -10.64 -17.26 -16.34
N PHE A 404 -10.48 -16.62 -17.50
CA PHE A 404 -11.46 -15.66 -17.99
C PHE A 404 -11.65 -15.81 -19.49
N VAL A 405 -12.84 -15.41 -19.95
CA VAL A 405 -13.20 -15.30 -21.36
C VAL A 405 -13.94 -13.99 -21.58
N GLN A 406 -13.70 -13.35 -22.72
CA GLN A 406 -14.29 -12.09 -23.09
C GLN A 406 -14.59 -12.08 -24.60
N ALA A 407 -15.76 -11.58 -24.96
CA ALA A 407 -16.13 -11.26 -26.33
C ALA A 407 -16.32 -9.75 -26.47
N GLN A 408 -15.75 -9.17 -27.52
CA GLN A 408 -15.91 -7.76 -27.88
C GLN A 408 -16.53 -7.67 -29.27
N PHE A 409 -17.47 -6.77 -29.41
CA PHE A 409 -18.25 -6.54 -30.63
C PHE A 409 -18.12 -5.08 -31.02
N ASN A 410 -17.58 -4.80 -32.19
CA ASN A 410 -17.29 -3.45 -32.67
C ASN A 410 -18.09 -3.17 -33.94
N TYR A 411 -19.12 -2.35 -33.83
CA TYR A 411 -19.95 -1.92 -34.96
C TYR A 411 -19.90 -0.40 -35.14
N ASN A 412 -20.40 0.09 -36.24
CA ASN A 412 -20.32 1.51 -36.57
C ASN A 412 -20.92 2.42 -35.50
N SER A 413 -22.12 2.10 -34.99
CA SER A 413 -22.85 2.92 -34.02
C SER A 413 -22.74 2.45 -32.57
N ILE A 414 -22.33 1.20 -32.34
CA ILE A 414 -22.24 0.63 -31.02
C ILE A 414 -21.08 -0.35 -30.90
N ASP A 415 -20.30 -0.20 -29.86
CA ASP A 415 -19.36 -1.23 -29.38
C ASP A 415 -19.93 -1.81 -28.11
N PHE A 416 -19.84 -3.13 -27.91
CA PHE A 416 -20.20 -3.74 -26.65
C PHE A 416 -19.30 -4.92 -26.36
N TYR A 417 -19.23 -5.31 -25.08
CA TYR A 417 -18.46 -6.47 -24.67
C TYR A 417 -19.16 -7.21 -23.54
N THR A 418 -18.80 -8.47 -23.38
CA THR A 418 -19.15 -9.29 -22.22
C THR A 418 -17.95 -10.13 -21.81
N ALA A 419 -17.76 -10.29 -20.49
CA ALA A 419 -16.65 -11.06 -19.95
C ALA A 419 -17.07 -11.82 -18.70
N PHE A 420 -16.53 -13.04 -18.55
CA PHE A 420 -16.67 -13.90 -17.39
C PHE A 420 -15.32 -14.28 -16.82
N TYR A 421 -15.23 -14.42 -15.52
CA TYR A 421 -14.09 -15.07 -14.89
C TYR A 421 -14.52 -16.06 -13.83
N LEU A 422 -13.66 -17.06 -13.60
CA LEU A 422 -13.75 -18.04 -12.55
C LEU A 422 -12.39 -18.18 -11.89
N THR A 423 -12.35 -18.22 -10.55
CA THR A 423 -11.11 -18.46 -9.82
C THR A 423 -11.32 -19.40 -8.65
N SER A 424 -10.38 -20.31 -8.45
CA SER A 424 -10.23 -21.13 -7.26
C SER A 424 -9.02 -20.66 -6.49
N THR A 425 -9.20 -20.25 -5.24
CA THR A 425 -8.14 -19.75 -4.35
C THR A 425 -8.09 -20.60 -3.09
N SER A 426 -6.89 -21.00 -2.69
CA SER A 426 -6.69 -21.67 -1.42
C SER A 426 -5.53 -21.06 -0.64
N HIS A 427 -5.68 -20.98 0.68
CA HIS A 427 -4.65 -20.51 1.61
C HIS A 427 -4.45 -21.50 2.73
N GLN A 428 -3.20 -21.62 3.21
CA GLN A 428 -2.83 -22.45 4.35
C GLN A 428 -1.65 -21.82 5.08
N ARG A 429 -1.71 -21.81 6.40
CA ARG A 429 -0.58 -21.51 7.26
C ARG A 429 0.08 -22.83 7.68
N VAL A 430 1.40 -22.83 7.82
CA VAL A 430 2.16 -23.95 8.38
C VAL A 430 3.11 -23.39 9.44
N GLY A 431 2.80 -23.59 10.71
CA GLY A 431 3.65 -23.16 11.82
C GLY A 431 4.92 -23.99 11.89
N VAL A 432 6.06 -23.30 12.07
CA VAL A 432 7.38 -23.92 12.28
C VAL A 432 7.75 -23.90 13.76
N TYR A 433 7.31 -22.88 14.49
CA TYR A 433 7.44 -22.77 15.94
C TYR A 433 6.16 -23.24 16.62
N GLN A 434 6.31 -23.88 17.78
CA GLN A 434 5.22 -24.16 18.70
C GLN A 434 5.15 -23.03 19.73
N ASN A 435 4.21 -22.09 19.53
CA ASN A 435 4.02 -20.95 20.41
C ASN A 435 3.41 -21.41 21.75
N GLY A 436 3.95 -20.94 22.87
CA GLY A 436 3.53 -21.36 24.21
C GLY A 436 2.13 -20.94 24.61
N GLY A 437 1.66 -19.76 24.14
CA GLY A 437 0.28 -19.32 24.34
C GLY A 437 -0.74 -20.10 23.50
N PHE A 438 -0.28 -20.82 22.45
CA PHE A 438 -1.11 -21.60 21.53
C PHE A 438 -0.48 -22.97 21.22
N SER A 439 -0.09 -23.69 22.27
CA SER A 439 0.67 -24.94 22.17
C SER A 439 0.01 -25.98 21.28
N GLU A 440 -1.31 -26.09 21.34
CA GLU A 440 -2.10 -27.08 20.58
C GLU A 440 -2.44 -26.64 19.14
N ASN A 441 -2.27 -25.35 18.84
CA ASN A 441 -2.78 -24.76 17.58
C ASN A 441 -1.81 -23.79 16.88
N SER A 442 -0.51 -23.99 17.04
CA SER A 442 0.51 -23.12 16.43
C SER A 442 1.49 -23.87 15.52
N LEU A 443 1.84 -25.10 15.84
CA LEU A 443 2.75 -25.95 15.09
C LEU A 443 2.02 -26.70 13.96
N GLY A 444 2.72 -26.91 12.82
CA GLY A 444 2.17 -27.67 11.70
C GLY A 444 1.13 -26.92 10.87
N PRO A 445 0.42 -27.64 9.97
CA PRO A 445 -0.51 -27.04 9.02
C PRO A 445 -1.84 -26.64 9.68
N SER A 446 -2.33 -25.44 9.32
CA SER A 446 -3.70 -25.06 9.56
C SER A 446 -4.68 -25.84 8.66
N GLU A 447 -5.96 -25.69 8.91
CA GLU A 447 -6.97 -26.01 7.91
C GLU A 447 -6.67 -25.24 6.59
N LYS A 448 -6.92 -25.91 5.45
CA LYS A 448 -6.76 -25.31 4.13
C LYS A 448 -8.07 -24.67 3.70
N THR A 449 -8.08 -23.33 3.56
CA THR A 449 -9.23 -22.63 3.01
C THR A 449 -9.37 -22.88 1.52
N LYS A 450 -10.62 -22.87 1.02
CA LYS A 450 -10.92 -22.96 -0.41
C LYS A 450 -12.05 -21.99 -0.74
N PHE A 451 -11.82 -21.11 -1.70
CA PHE A 451 -12.79 -20.15 -2.19
C PHE A 451 -12.98 -20.35 -3.71
N MET A 452 -14.23 -20.50 -4.12
CA MET A 452 -14.62 -20.45 -5.54
C MET A 452 -15.27 -19.11 -5.80
N ASN A 453 -14.65 -18.31 -6.68
CA ASN A 453 -15.09 -16.98 -6.99
C ASN A 453 -15.33 -16.82 -8.48
N TYR A 454 -16.35 -16.03 -8.82
CA TYR A 454 -16.73 -15.77 -10.18
C TYR A 454 -17.10 -14.30 -10.39
N GLY A 455 -17.09 -13.88 -11.63
CA GLY A 455 -17.51 -12.55 -11.99
C GLY A 455 -17.98 -12.45 -13.41
N PHE A 456 -18.83 -11.46 -13.61
CA PHE A 456 -19.37 -11.06 -14.89
C PHE A 456 -19.23 -9.56 -15.04
N LYS A 457 -18.82 -9.12 -16.21
CA LYS A 457 -18.89 -7.70 -16.58
C LYS A 457 -19.34 -7.55 -18.03
N THR A 458 -20.08 -6.49 -18.29
CA THR A 458 -20.53 -6.10 -19.62
C THR A 458 -20.53 -4.58 -19.74
N GLY A 459 -20.43 -4.10 -20.94
CA GLY A 459 -20.53 -2.67 -21.21
C GLY A 459 -20.84 -2.40 -22.67
N ALA A 460 -21.32 -1.21 -22.94
CA ALA A 460 -21.65 -0.76 -24.27
C ALA A 460 -21.26 0.72 -24.44
N THR A 461 -20.67 1.05 -25.57
CA THR A 461 -20.38 2.42 -25.99
C THR A 461 -21.26 2.74 -27.20
N TYR A 462 -22.27 3.59 -27.01
CA TYR A 462 -23.08 4.10 -28.11
C TYR A 462 -22.47 5.36 -28.70
N LYS A 463 -22.28 5.36 -30.00
CA LYS A 463 -21.65 6.43 -30.80
C LYS A 463 -22.76 7.24 -31.50
N PHE A 464 -23.31 8.26 -30.82
CA PHE A 464 -24.31 9.14 -31.44
C PHE A 464 -23.77 9.80 -32.70
N THR A 465 -22.50 10.24 -32.60
CA THR A 465 -21.70 10.77 -33.72
C THR A 465 -20.24 10.46 -33.44
N GLY A 466 -19.34 10.77 -34.37
CA GLY A 466 -17.88 10.69 -34.12
C GLY A 466 -17.39 11.60 -32.96
N ARG A 467 -18.23 12.51 -32.47
CA ARG A 467 -17.89 13.48 -31.41
C ARG A 467 -18.57 13.18 -30.06
N HIS A 468 -19.71 12.49 -30.08
CA HIS A 468 -20.57 12.26 -28.92
C HIS A 468 -20.70 10.76 -28.65
N LEU A 469 -20.20 10.31 -27.52
CA LEU A 469 -20.18 8.91 -27.11
C LEU A 469 -20.81 8.78 -25.73
N LEU A 470 -21.60 7.75 -25.53
CA LEU A 470 -22.14 7.34 -24.23
C LEU A 470 -21.61 5.93 -23.92
N ASP A 471 -20.93 5.78 -22.79
CA ASP A 471 -20.34 4.52 -22.35
C ASP A 471 -20.98 4.08 -21.03
N LEU A 472 -21.48 2.85 -20.99
CA LEU A 472 -22.10 2.23 -19.81
C LEU A 472 -21.38 0.93 -19.51
N ASN A 473 -20.97 0.74 -18.25
CA ASN A 473 -20.35 -0.49 -17.78
C ASN A 473 -21.04 -0.98 -16.51
N VAL A 474 -21.22 -2.30 -16.40
CA VAL A 474 -21.77 -2.98 -15.23
C VAL A 474 -20.93 -4.20 -14.92
N ALA A 475 -20.71 -4.46 -13.63
CA ALA A 475 -20.01 -5.64 -13.18
C ALA A 475 -20.56 -6.19 -11.87
N TYR A 476 -20.55 -7.51 -11.78
CA TYR A 476 -20.67 -8.27 -10.53
C TYR A 476 -19.43 -9.16 -10.42
N LEU A 477 -18.78 -9.14 -9.27
CA LEU A 477 -17.64 -10.02 -9.02
C LEU A 477 -17.56 -10.42 -7.54
N SER A 478 -17.10 -11.63 -7.28
CA SER A 478 -16.68 -12.06 -5.97
C SER A 478 -15.16 -12.22 -5.92
N ALA A 479 -14.57 -11.96 -4.76
CA ALA A 479 -13.13 -12.06 -4.55
C ALA A 479 -12.82 -12.75 -3.22
N ALA A 480 -11.89 -13.70 -3.24
CA ALA A 480 -11.42 -14.34 -2.02
C ALA A 480 -10.75 -13.31 -1.09
N PRO A 481 -10.87 -13.47 0.24
CA PRO A 481 -10.07 -12.71 1.19
C PRO A 481 -8.57 -12.84 0.87
N SER A 482 -7.82 -11.77 1.07
CA SER A 482 -6.36 -11.84 0.96
C SER A 482 -5.78 -12.70 2.07
N ILE A 483 -4.57 -13.27 1.89
CA ILE A 483 -3.90 -14.04 2.94
C ILE A 483 -3.81 -13.21 4.24
N LYS A 484 -3.55 -11.90 4.12
CA LYS A 484 -3.48 -10.97 5.27
C LYS A 484 -4.74 -11.02 6.15
N ASN A 485 -5.92 -11.21 5.55
CA ASN A 485 -7.21 -11.17 6.22
C ASN A 485 -7.84 -12.58 6.39
N THR A 486 -7.05 -13.64 6.22
CA THR A 486 -7.52 -15.04 6.32
C THR A 486 -7.30 -15.60 7.72
N PHE A 487 -6.19 -15.28 8.37
CA PHE A 487 -5.83 -15.77 9.70
C PHE A 487 -5.94 -14.64 10.72
N SER A 488 -6.58 -14.92 11.86
CA SER A 488 -6.76 -13.92 12.92
C SER A 488 -5.43 -13.41 13.47
N ASN A 489 -4.50 -14.31 13.76
CA ASN A 489 -3.11 -14.00 14.14
C ASN A 489 -2.12 -15.02 13.55
N SER A 490 -1.71 -14.82 12.30
CA SER A 490 -0.79 -15.75 11.62
C SER A 490 0.60 -15.83 12.25
N ARG A 491 1.00 -14.92 13.14
CA ARG A 491 2.29 -14.99 13.82
C ARG A 491 2.33 -16.08 14.88
N GLU A 492 1.20 -16.34 15.53
CA GLU A 492 1.14 -17.14 16.75
C GLU A 492 0.36 -18.43 16.61
N ASN A 493 -0.73 -18.41 15.81
CA ASN A 493 -1.63 -19.55 15.73
C ASN A 493 -2.17 -19.84 14.33
N ASN A 494 -2.88 -20.96 14.21
CA ASN A 494 -3.50 -21.44 12.98
C ASN A 494 -4.96 -21.01 12.80
N ASN A 495 -5.49 -20.14 13.70
CA ASN A 495 -6.90 -19.76 13.71
C ASN A 495 -7.27 -18.98 12.44
N LEU A 496 -8.25 -19.48 11.73
CA LEU A 496 -8.91 -18.77 10.65
C LEU A 496 -9.84 -17.69 11.22
N VAL A 497 -10.06 -16.64 10.46
CA VAL A 497 -11.14 -15.69 10.77
C VAL A 497 -12.47 -16.42 10.78
N LEU A 498 -13.30 -16.19 11.78
CA LEU A 498 -14.62 -16.81 11.91
C LEU A 498 -15.53 -16.36 10.78
N ASP A 499 -16.32 -17.30 10.23
CA ASP A 499 -17.27 -17.07 9.14
C ASP A 499 -16.67 -16.30 7.95
N LEU A 500 -15.41 -16.60 7.61
CA LEU A 500 -14.69 -15.94 6.55
C LEU A 500 -15.37 -16.15 5.19
N GLN A 501 -15.80 -15.07 4.56
CA GLN A 501 -16.51 -15.09 3.28
C GLN A 501 -15.73 -14.37 2.19
N SER A 502 -16.06 -14.69 0.94
CA SER A 502 -15.61 -13.92 -0.21
C SER A 502 -16.36 -12.59 -0.31
N GLU A 503 -15.63 -11.52 -0.60
CA GLU A 503 -16.24 -10.22 -0.89
C GLU A 503 -17.14 -10.31 -2.13
N LYS A 504 -18.27 -9.60 -2.11
CA LYS A 504 -19.22 -9.47 -3.22
C LYS A 504 -19.26 -8.02 -3.67
N ILE A 505 -18.92 -7.77 -4.92
CA ILE A 505 -18.76 -6.44 -5.48
C ILE A 505 -19.74 -6.23 -6.62
N ARG A 506 -20.52 -5.15 -6.56
CA ARG A 506 -21.40 -4.68 -7.64
C ARG A 506 -20.95 -3.29 -8.02
N SER A 507 -20.68 -3.07 -9.30
CA SER A 507 -20.20 -1.78 -9.78
C SER A 507 -20.84 -1.41 -11.10
N THR A 508 -21.20 -0.15 -11.24
CA THR A 508 -21.66 0.43 -12.49
C THR A 508 -21.06 1.80 -12.70
N ASP A 509 -20.76 2.14 -13.93
CA ASP A 509 -20.41 3.51 -14.33
C ASP A 509 -21.04 3.87 -15.67
N ILE A 510 -21.37 5.14 -15.82
CA ILE A 510 -21.85 5.75 -17.05
C ILE A 510 -20.98 6.95 -17.37
N SER A 511 -20.48 7.03 -18.60
CA SER A 511 -19.61 8.11 -19.04
C SER A 511 -20.16 8.74 -20.31
N TYR A 512 -20.22 10.08 -20.34
CA TYR A 512 -20.44 10.83 -21.55
C TYR A 512 -19.14 11.45 -22.00
N VAL A 513 -18.75 11.20 -23.24
CA VAL A 513 -17.54 11.72 -23.86
C VAL A 513 -17.91 12.64 -25.02
N PHE A 514 -17.44 13.88 -24.94
CA PHE A 514 -17.48 14.81 -26.05
C PHE A 514 -16.07 15.13 -26.52
N ARG A 515 -15.83 15.10 -27.83
CA ARG A 515 -14.55 15.42 -28.42
C ARG A 515 -14.67 16.13 -29.75
N ASN A 516 -13.98 17.26 -29.86
CA ASN A 516 -13.74 17.92 -31.13
C ASN A 516 -12.26 18.42 -31.15
N PRO A 517 -11.76 19.02 -32.24
CA PRO A 517 -10.36 19.47 -32.32
C PRO A 517 -9.96 20.48 -31.24
N ILE A 518 -10.90 21.28 -30.73
CA ILE A 518 -10.64 22.34 -29.75
C ILE A 518 -10.93 21.85 -28.34
N PHE A 519 -12.01 21.11 -28.12
CA PHE A 519 -12.51 20.79 -26.79
C PHE A 519 -12.76 19.30 -26.63
N THR A 520 -12.25 18.72 -25.55
CA THR A 520 -12.52 17.34 -25.18
C THR A 520 -12.96 17.29 -23.72
N SER A 521 -14.07 16.61 -23.47
CA SER A 521 -14.58 16.39 -22.11
C SER A 521 -15.00 14.95 -21.89
N LYS A 522 -14.88 14.50 -20.64
CA LYS A 522 -15.48 13.26 -20.15
C LYS A 522 -16.12 13.52 -18.81
N LEU A 523 -17.38 13.14 -18.69
CA LEU A 523 -18.15 13.12 -17.45
C LEU A 523 -18.47 11.66 -17.13
N THR A 524 -18.10 11.21 -15.93
CA THR A 524 -18.39 9.85 -15.47
C THR A 524 -19.13 9.89 -14.15
N ALA A 525 -20.31 9.26 -14.07
CA ALA A 525 -20.97 8.96 -12.81
C ALA A 525 -20.75 7.47 -12.48
N TYR A 526 -20.56 7.13 -11.20
CA TYR A 526 -20.30 5.75 -10.78
C TYR A 526 -20.97 5.42 -9.45
N TYR A 527 -21.27 4.14 -9.30
CA TYR A 527 -21.75 3.55 -8.05
C TYR A 527 -21.09 2.18 -7.87
N THR A 528 -20.55 1.91 -6.67
CA THR A 528 -20.02 0.59 -6.31
C THR A 528 -20.41 0.24 -4.88
N SER A 529 -20.90 -0.98 -4.70
CA SER A 529 -21.15 -1.62 -3.41
C SER A 529 -20.20 -2.80 -3.24
N ILE A 530 -19.48 -2.83 -2.13
CA ILE A 530 -18.62 -3.95 -1.69
C ILE A 530 -19.27 -4.51 -0.43
N LYS A 531 -19.52 -5.82 -0.38
CA LYS A 531 -20.10 -6.52 0.77
C LYS A 531 -19.20 -7.62 1.26
N ASP A 532 -19.37 -7.98 2.52
CA ASP A 532 -18.71 -9.09 3.20
C ASP A 532 -17.18 -8.96 3.26
N ALA A 533 -16.65 -7.72 3.29
CA ALA A 533 -15.22 -7.49 3.47
C ALA A 533 -14.79 -7.80 4.90
N THR A 534 -13.51 -8.20 5.07
CA THR A 534 -12.88 -8.49 6.35
C THR A 534 -11.65 -7.60 6.53
N GLU A 535 -11.50 -6.99 7.71
CA GLU A 535 -10.34 -6.20 8.08
C GLU A 535 -9.78 -6.66 9.43
N ILE A 536 -8.45 -6.71 9.54
CA ILE A 536 -7.74 -7.09 10.76
C ILE A 536 -6.78 -5.97 11.13
N SER A 537 -6.90 -5.48 12.36
CA SER A 537 -6.02 -4.50 12.98
C SER A 537 -5.36 -5.09 14.22
N PHE A 538 -4.22 -4.53 14.65
CA PHE A 538 -3.49 -4.98 15.81
C PHE A 538 -2.97 -3.78 16.59
N TYR A 539 -3.31 -3.69 17.89
CA TYR A 539 -2.89 -2.60 18.77
C TYR A 539 -3.05 -2.96 20.25
N PHE A 540 -2.44 -2.16 21.12
CA PHE A 540 -2.68 -2.21 22.55
C PHE A 540 -3.87 -1.32 22.91
N ALA A 541 -4.87 -1.86 23.60
CA ALA A 541 -6.06 -1.16 24.03
C ALA A 541 -6.11 -1.06 25.57
N ASP A 542 -6.43 0.13 26.08
CA ASP A 542 -6.81 0.37 27.48
C ASP A 542 -8.33 0.53 27.53
N GLY A 543 -9.02 -0.15 28.43
CA GLY A 543 -10.48 -0.11 28.55
C GLY A 543 -11.18 -1.19 27.71
N VAL A 544 -10.65 -2.41 27.70
CA VAL A 544 -11.28 -3.60 27.12
C VAL A 544 -11.97 -4.39 28.23
N GLY A 545 -13.29 -4.60 28.14
CA GLY A 545 -14.05 -5.21 29.20
C GLY A 545 -13.87 -4.42 30.51
N GLY A 546 -14.45 -3.22 30.59
CA GLY A 546 -14.23 -2.31 31.70
C GLY A 546 -12.92 -1.53 31.60
N ASP A 547 -12.11 -1.51 32.66
CA ASP A 547 -10.85 -0.74 32.71
C ASP A 547 -9.59 -1.60 32.46
N ASN A 548 -9.75 -2.81 31.92
CA ASN A 548 -8.65 -3.71 31.63
C ASN A 548 -7.88 -3.28 30.38
N SER A 549 -6.65 -3.79 30.22
CA SER A 549 -5.78 -3.48 29.09
C SER A 549 -5.23 -4.74 28.46
N ALA A 550 -5.19 -4.81 27.15
CA ALA A 550 -4.66 -5.96 26.42
C ALA A 550 -4.08 -5.57 25.06
N PHE A 551 -3.12 -6.35 24.57
CA PHE A 551 -2.82 -6.41 23.13
C PHE A 551 -3.92 -7.19 22.43
N VAL A 552 -4.57 -6.55 21.45
CA VAL A 552 -5.70 -7.17 20.76
C VAL A 552 -5.46 -7.21 19.26
N GLN A 553 -5.90 -8.30 18.65
CA GLN A 553 -6.25 -8.34 17.24
C GLN A 553 -7.73 -8.00 17.15
N GLU A 554 -8.03 -6.92 16.45
CA GLU A 554 -9.38 -6.47 16.15
C GLU A 554 -9.79 -7.04 14.79
N ILE A 555 -10.76 -7.96 14.78
CA ILE A 555 -11.24 -8.60 13.56
C ILE A 555 -12.64 -8.11 13.26
N LEU A 556 -12.75 -7.30 12.23
CA LEU A 556 -14.01 -6.75 11.71
C LEU A 556 -14.45 -7.55 10.49
N ARG A 557 -15.64 -8.18 10.53
CA ARG A 557 -16.18 -9.06 9.49
C ARG A 557 -17.54 -8.63 9.00
N GLY A 558 -17.87 -8.99 7.76
CA GLY A 558 -19.14 -8.61 7.14
C GLY A 558 -19.24 -7.11 6.87
N ILE A 559 -18.14 -6.45 6.54
CA ILE A 559 -18.09 -5.01 6.27
C ILE A 559 -18.72 -4.74 4.91
N ASN A 560 -19.70 -3.83 4.87
CA ASN A 560 -20.24 -3.30 3.62
C ASN A 560 -19.75 -1.87 3.41
N LYS A 561 -19.34 -1.57 2.18
CA LYS A 561 -18.85 -0.27 1.76
C LYS A 561 -19.60 0.21 0.53
N LYS A 562 -19.85 1.52 0.48
CA LYS A 562 -20.50 2.18 -0.64
C LYS A 562 -19.62 3.30 -1.18
N HIS A 563 -19.41 3.29 -2.49
CA HIS A 563 -18.67 4.30 -3.22
C HIS A 563 -19.57 4.86 -4.31
N LEU A 564 -19.85 6.14 -4.29
CA LEU A 564 -20.57 6.81 -5.36
C LEU A 564 -19.95 8.18 -5.65
N GLY A 565 -20.08 8.64 -6.88
CA GLY A 565 -19.54 9.94 -7.23
C GLY A 565 -19.57 10.26 -8.72
N ILE A 566 -18.99 11.43 -9.00
CA ILE A 566 -18.87 11.99 -10.35
C ILE A 566 -17.42 12.42 -10.57
N GLU A 567 -16.90 12.10 -11.74
CA GLU A 567 -15.58 12.51 -12.21
C GLU A 567 -15.71 13.29 -13.53
N VAL A 568 -15.00 14.40 -13.64
CA VAL A 568 -15.01 15.27 -14.82
C VAL A 568 -13.59 15.52 -15.29
N GLY A 569 -13.33 15.36 -16.57
CA GLY A 569 -12.07 15.75 -17.22
C GLY A 569 -12.33 16.67 -18.40
N LEU A 570 -11.60 17.77 -18.50
CA LEU A 570 -11.76 18.81 -19.52
C LEU A 570 -10.40 19.17 -20.11
N GLU A 571 -10.33 19.32 -21.41
CA GLU A 571 -9.20 19.92 -22.13
C GLU A 571 -9.73 20.85 -23.22
N ALA A 572 -9.15 22.06 -23.32
CA ALA A 572 -9.45 23.00 -24.38
C ALA A 572 -8.14 23.50 -25.05
N GLN A 573 -7.97 23.23 -26.32
CA GLN A 573 -6.88 23.77 -27.13
C GLN A 573 -7.25 25.15 -27.63
N ILE A 574 -6.81 26.20 -26.91
CA ILE A 574 -7.19 27.59 -27.19
C ILE A 574 -6.45 28.14 -28.41
N THR A 575 -5.15 27.83 -28.50
CA THR A 575 -4.31 28.12 -29.68
C THR A 575 -3.45 26.87 -30.00
N ALA A 576 -2.71 26.88 -31.07
CA ALA A 576 -1.80 25.79 -31.41
C ALA A 576 -0.78 25.47 -30.30
N SER A 577 -0.42 26.48 -29.50
CA SER A 577 0.58 26.37 -28.41
C SER A 577 -0.01 26.38 -27.00
N PHE A 578 -1.27 26.78 -26.82
CA PHE A 578 -1.85 27.00 -25.48
C PHE A 578 -3.08 26.12 -25.24
N LYS A 579 -3.01 25.33 -24.15
CA LYS A 579 -4.07 24.41 -23.73
C LYS A 579 -4.49 24.67 -22.31
N LEU A 580 -5.81 24.71 -22.05
CA LEU A 580 -6.40 24.70 -20.71
C LEU A 580 -6.75 23.25 -20.32
N LYS A 581 -6.60 22.93 -19.05
CA LYS A 581 -6.90 21.62 -18.48
C LYS A 581 -7.73 21.77 -17.19
N GLY A 582 -8.71 20.91 -17.00
CA GLY A 582 -9.50 20.83 -15.80
C GLY A 582 -9.81 19.40 -15.44
N ALA A 583 -9.84 19.11 -14.14
CA ALA A 583 -10.33 17.84 -13.62
C ALA A 583 -11.06 18.07 -12.30
N ALA A 584 -12.13 17.34 -12.07
CA ALA A 584 -12.88 17.37 -10.81
C ALA A 584 -13.34 15.97 -10.42
N SER A 585 -13.30 15.68 -9.13
CA SER A 585 -13.89 14.48 -8.54
C SER A 585 -14.72 14.87 -7.33
N PHE A 586 -15.96 14.37 -7.31
CA PHE A 586 -16.91 14.49 -6.20
C PHE A 586 -17.26 13.08 -5.76
N GLY A 587 -16.64 12.58 -4.71
CA GLY A 587 -16.90 11.26 -4.17
C GLY A 587 -17.62 11.31 -2.84
N GLN A 588 -18.34 10.24 -2.53
CA GLN A 588 -18.83 9.90 -1.20
C GLN A 588 -18.58 8.42 -0.96
N PHE A 589 -17.71 8.15 0.03
CA PHE A 589 -17.27 6.79 0.37
C PHE A 589 -17.59 6.54 1.83
N THR A 590 -18.44 5.53 2.11
CA THR A 590 -18.97 5.27 3.45
C THR A 590 -19.01 3.79 3.75
N TYR A 591 -19.01 3.48 5.04
CA TYR A 591 -19.54 2.21 5.52
C TYR A 591 -21.07 2.19 5.26
N ASP A 592 -21.60 1.02 4.86
CA ASP A 592 -23.00 0.85 4.44
C ASP A 592 -23.78 -0.12 5.36
N ASN A 593 -23.14 -0.55 6.46
CA ASN A 593 -23.76 -1.37 7.50
C ASN A 593 -23.03 -1.22 8.84
N ASN A 594 -23.55 -1.92 9.83
CA ASN A 594 -22.92 -2.18 11.11
C ASN A 594 -22.33 -3.60 11.09
N PRO A 595 -21.01 -3.76 10.88
CA PRO A 595 -20.37 -5.08 10.84
C PRO A 595 -20.21 -5.69 12.23
N LEU A 596 -19.82 -6.98 12.27
CA LEU A 596 -19.52 -7.71 13.50
C LEU A 596 -18.03 -7.61 13.85
N LEU A 597 -17.75 -7.45 15.14
CA LEU A 597 -16.42 -7.35 15.69
C LEU A 597 -16.18 -8.42 16.73
N TYR A 598 -15.03 -9.07 16.67
CA TYR A 598 -14.48 -9.80 17.78
C TYR A 598 -12.99 -9.46 17.98
N LEU A 599 -12.52 -9.68 19.18
CA LEU A 599 -11.12 -9.50 19.56
C LEU A 599 -10.49 -10.85 19.84
N THR A 600 -9.20 -10.98 19.52
CA THR A 600 -8.34 -12.05 20.04
C THR A 600 -7.14 -11.43 20.76
N THR A 601 -6.54 -12.15 21.70
CA THR A 601 -5.39 -11.68 22.47
C THR A 601 -4.29 -12.74 22.50
N GLU A 602 -3.07 -12.29 22.75
CA GLU A 602 -1.87 -13.12 22.89
C GLU A 602 -1.62 -13.56 24.33
N SER A 603 -2.34 -12.98 25.30
CA SER A 603 -2.06 -13.15 26.73
C SER A 603 -3.23 -13.74 27.51
N ASP A 604 -3.02 -14.89 28.13
CA ASP A 604 -4.03 -15.59 28.92
C ASP A 604 -4.42 -14.86 30.21
N THR A 605 -3.51 -14.15 30.89
CA THR A 605 -3.79 -13.48 32.20
C THR A 605 -4.52 -12.15 32.04
N ALA A 606 -4.18 -11.34 31.08
CA ALA A 606 -4.93 -10.13 30.79
C ALA A 606 -6.31 -10.44 30.18
N SER A 607 -6.48 -11.65 29.68
CA SER A 607 -7.66 -12.08 28.93
C SER A 607 -8.86 -12.38 29.81
N LEU A 608 -8.71 -13.09 30.91
CA LEU A 608 -9.83 -13.43 31.80
C LEU A 608 -10.46 -12.19 32.46
N ALA A 609 -9.61 -11.27 32.97
CA ALA A 609 -10.08 -10.03 33.56
C ALA A 609 -10.77 -9.09 32.55
N ALA A 610 -10.37 -9.12 31.27
CA ALA A 610 -10.98 -8.36 30.21
C ALA A 610 -12.16 -9.07 29.50
N GLY A 611 -12.60 -10.22 30.02
CA GLY A 611 -13.73 -11.00 29.52
C GLY A 611 -13.43 -11.73 28.22
N PHE A 612 -12.18 -12.20 28.03
CA PHE A 612 -11.84 -13.12 26.97
C PHE A 612 -12.00 -14.56 27.46
N GLU A 613 -12.62 -15.40 26.68
CA GLU A 613 -12.72 -16.84 26.87
C GLU A 613 -11.86 -17.53 25.82
N ASP A 614 -10.90 -18.33 26.23
CA ASP A 614 -9.93 -19.02 25.35
C ASP A 614 -9.24 -18.07 24.34
N GLY A 615 -8.87 -16.84 24.82
CA GLY A 615 -8.24 -15.83 23.96
C GLY A 615 -9.18 -15.13 22.98
N PHE A 616 -10.49 -15.32 23.09
CA PHE A 616 -11.52 -14.78 22.21
C PHE A 616 -12.54 -13.94 22.99
N LYS A 617 -12.98 -12.81 22.43
CA LYS A 617 -14.06 -11.98 22.96
C LYS A 617 -14.96 -11.51 21.83
N ASP A 618 -16.21 -11.94 21.84
CA ASP A 618 -17.23 -11.39 20.96
C ASP A 618 -17.67 -10.00 21.46
N VAL A 619 -17.46 -8.99 20.64
CA VAL A 619 -17.86 -7.61 20.95
C VAL A 619 -19.21 -7.28 20.32
N GLY A 620 -19.64 -8.06 19.34
CA GLY A 620 -20.90 -7.90 18.64
C GLY A 620 -20.88 -6.86 17.54
N GLU A 621 -22.01 -6.19 17.35
CA GLU A 621 -22.20 -5.20 16.28
C GLU A 621 -21.43 -3.88 16.56
N VAL A 622 -20.83 -3.31 15.51
CA VAL A 622 -20.14 -2.03 15.54
C VAL A 622 -20.91 -1.00 14.73
N HIS A 623 -21.24 0.13 15.30
CA HIS A 623 -22.04 1.19 14.68
C HIS A 623 -21.22 2.02 13.70
N LEU A 624 -21.03 1.52 12.46
CA LEU A 624 -20.25 2.17 11.41
C LEU A 624 -21.08 2.77 10.26
N THR A 625 -22.36 2.48 10.18
CA THR A 625 -23.22 2.97 9.09
C THR A 625 -23.08 4.49 8.91
N ASN A 626 -22.78 4.93 7.66
CA ASN A 626 -22.58 6.32 7.24
C ASN A 626 -21.26 7.00 7.68
N TYR A 627 -20.42 6.39 8.52
CA TYR A 627 -19.06 6.89 8.72
C TYR A 627 -18.30 6.90 7.39
N LYS A 628 -17.41 7.89 7.23
CA LYS A 628 -16.65 8.08 6.00
C LYS A 628 -15.42 7.17 5.99
N LEU A 629 -15.14 6.55 4.84
CA LEU A 629 -13.92 5.78 4.65
C LEU A 629 -12.71 6.73 4.57
N ALA A 630 -11.62 6.38 5.22
CA ALA A 630 -10.36 7.12 5.21
C ALA A 630 -9.55 6.86 3.92
N THR A 631 -10.13 7.24 2.78
CA THR A 631 -9.58 6.96 1.44
C THR A 631 -8.76 8.11 0.85
N GLY A 632 -8.35 9.10 1.66
CA GLY A 632 -7.83 10.38 1.19
C GLY A 632 -8.95 11.36 0.83
N PRO A 633 -8.67 12.45 0.09
CA PRO A 633 -9.67 13.43 -0.27
C PRO A 633 -10.81 12.83 -1.09
N GLN A 634 -12.05 13.04 -0.66
CA GLN A 634 -13.24 12.63 -1.40
C GLN A 634 -13.70 13.69 -2.42
N LYS A 635 -13.15 14.91 -2.32
CA LYS A 635 -13.31 15.98 -3.30
C LYS A 635 -11.93 16.46 -3.74
N ALA A 636 -11.72 16.51 -5.05
CA ALA A 636 -10.48 16.97 -5.65
C ALA A 636 -10.76 17.75 -6.93
N TYR A 637 -10.10 18.90 -7.09
CA TYR A 637 -10.24 19.76 -8.26
C TYR A 637 -8.85 20.16 -8.75
N SER A 638 -8.68 20.24 -10.07
CA SER A 638 -7.49 20.77 -10.72
C SER A 638 -7.88 21.69 -11.85
N VAL A 639 -7.28 22.85 -11.89
CA VAL A 639 -7.38 23.78 -13.03
C VAL A 639 -5.97 24.23 -13.37
N GLY A 640 -5.64 24.23 -14.63
CA GLY A 640 -4.32 24.63 -15.08
C GLY A 640 -4.22 24.84 -16.58
N PHE A 641 -3.01 25.18 -17.00
CA PHE A 641 -2.70 25.38 -18.41
C PHE A 641 -1.39 24.69 -18.77
N GLU A 642 -1.22 24.46 -20.06
CA GLU A 642 0.02 24.01 -20.68
C GLU A 642 0.31 24.84 -21.92
N TYR A 643 1.52 25.40 -21.98
CA TYR A 643 2.07 26.06 -23.16
C TYR A 643 3.10 25.16 -23.81
N ARG A 644 3.03 25.00 -25.13
CA ARG A 644 4.01 24.29 -25.96
C ARG A 644 4.45 25.13 -27.13
N ASP A 645 5.72 25.42 -27.17
CA ASP A 645 6.36 26.14 -28.26
C ASP A 645 6.83 25.16 -29.36
N PRO A 646 6.74 25.52 -30.65
CA PRO A 646 7.27 24.70 -31.74
C PRO A 646 8.76 24.37 -31.60
N ALA A 647 9.54 25.18 -30.90
CA ALA A 647 10.95 24.95 -30.59
C ALA A 647 11.18 24.01 -29.39
N TYR A 648 10.19 23.17 -29.07
CA TYR A 648 10.28 22.13 -27.99
C TYR A 648 10.43 22.68 -26.57
N LEU A 649 10.08 23.92 -26.30
CA LEU A 649 9.85 24.45 -24.96
C LEU A 649 8.41 24.17 -24.57
N TRP A 650 8.19 23.71 -23.36
CA TRP A 650 6.85 23.61 -22.80
C TRP A 650 6.86 23.87 -21.29
N PHE A 651 5.80 24.42 -20.80
CA PHE A 651 5.60 24.59 -19.36
C PHE A 651 4.10 24.65 -19.03
N GLY A 652 3.78 24.40 -17.78
CA GLY A 652 2.43 24.44 -17.29
C GLY A 652 2.39 24.74 -15.79
N ALA A 653 1.25 25.23 -15.36
CA ALA A 653 0.95 25.44 -13.95
C ALA A 653 -0.45 24.90 -13.66
N THR A 654 -0.62 24.34 -12.46
CA THR A 654 -1.89 23.83 -11.97
C THR A 654 -2.15 24.31 -10.56
N VAL A 655 -3.41 24.61 -10.28
CA VAL A 655 -3.93 24.82 -8.93
C VAL A 655 -4.82 23.61 -8.61
N ASN A 656 -4.50 22.92 -7.52
CA ASN A 656 -5.20 21.75 -7.08
C ASN A 656 -5.83 22.01 -5.72
N ILE A 657 -7.11 21.70 -5.56
CA ILE A 657 -7.90 21.92 -4.33
C ILE A 657 -8.42 20.58 -3.84
N PHE A 658 -8.27 20.33 -2.54
CA PHE A 658 -8.65 19.06 -1.91
C PHE A 658 -9.52 19.33 -0.69
N GLY A 659 -10.51 18.47 -0.49
CA GLY A 659 -11.39 18.57 0.66
C GLY A 659 -12.10 17.25 0.97
N ASN A 660 -12.86 17.23 2.06
CA ASN A 660 -13.54 16.05 2.55
C ASN A 660 -12.59 14.87 2.76
N THR A 661 -11.47 15.13 3.43
CA THR A 661 -10.56 14.09 3.93
C THR A 661 -10.93 13.79 5.37
N PHE A 662 -11.12 12.52 5.70
CA PHE A 662 -11.55 12.08 7.02
C PHE A 662 -10.50 11.19 7.65
N ILE A 663 -10.43 11.24 9.00
CA ILE A 663 -9.59 10.36 9.79
C ILE A 663 -10.08 8.92 9.72
N ASP A 664 -9.17 7.95 9.85
CA ASP A 664 -9.52 6.54 10.05
C ASP A 664 -10.00 6.33 11.49
N ILE A 665 -11.17 5.71 11.63
CA ILE A 665 -11.85 5.58 12.93
C ILE A 665 -11.46 4.25 13.62
N SER A 666 -11.54 4.23 14.97
CA SER A 666 -11.42 3.02 15.76
C SER A 666 -12.78 2.30 15.83
N PRO A 667 -12.95 1.12 15.23
CA PRO A 667 -14.19 0.35 15.32
C PRO A 667 -14.57 0.00 16.74
N LEU A 668 -13.61 -0.42 17.57
CA LEU A 668 -13.85 -0.81 18.97
C LEU A 668 -14.57 0.28 19.78
N ASN A 669 -14.23 1.56 19.51
CA ASN A 669 -14.89 2.69 20.19
C ASN A 669 -16.37 2.89 19.76
N ARG A 670 -16.82 2.23 18.69
CA ARG A 670 -18.21 2.30 18.21
C ARG A 670 -18.98 1.02 18.47
N SER A 671 -18.50 0.21 19.41
CA SER A 671 -19.07 -1.07 19.83
C SER A 671 -19.63 -1.00 21.24
N ARG A 672 -20.21 -2.11 21.69
CA ARG A 672 -20.70 -2.28 23.06
C ARG A 672 -19.59 -2.05 24.10
N ASN A 673 -18.35 -2.43 23.82
CA ASN A 673 -17.20 -2.21 24.72
C ASN A 673 -17.03 -0.74 25.12
N PHE A 674 -17.46 0.21 24.28
CA PHE A 674 -17.25 1.62 24.55
C PHE A 674 -18.05 2.14 25.74
N TYR A 675 -19.27 1.64 25.94
CA TYR A 675 -20.19 2.19 26.94
C TYR A 675 -20.52 1.23 28.09
N THR A 676 -19.97 0.00 28.11
CA THR A 676 -20.20 -0.98 29.15
C THR A 676 -18.95 -1.24 30.01
N ASP A 677 -19.18 -1.56 31.29
CA ASP A 677 -18.17 -2.06 32.20
C ASP A 677 -17.85 -3.55 31.97
N ASP A 678 -17.13 -4.17 32.93
CA ASP A 678 -16.74 -5.58 32.92
C ASP A 678 -17.92 -6.54 33.09
N ASP A 679 -18.98 -6.14 33.78
CA ASP A 679 -20.25 -6.89 33.93
C ASP A 679 -21.17 -6.72 32.68
N GLY A 680 -20.78 -5.91 31.72
CA GLY A 680 -21.56 -5.60 30.50
C GLY A 680 -22.71 -4.62 30.76
N LEU A 681 -22.70 -3.91 31.88
CA LEU A 681 -23.67 -2.87 32.24
C LEU A 681 -23.18 -1.49 31.71
N PRO A 682 -24.08 -0.61 31.29
CA PRO A 682 -23.68 0.75 30.94
C PRO A 682 -23.03 1.48 32.11
N TYR A 683 -21.94 2.22 31.81
CA TYR A 683 -21.32 3.09 32.85
C TYR A 683 -22.36 4.07 33.44
N ILE A 684 -22.34 4.28 34.72
CA ILE A 684 -23.28 5.19 35.41
C ILE A 684 -23.17 6.63 34.84
N GLU A 685 -21.95 7.06 34.52
CA GLU A 685 -21.65 8.37 33.97
C GLU A 685 -21.84 8.46 32.44
N TYR A 686 -22.26 7.40 31.78
CA TYR A 686 -22.44 7.41 30.33
C TYR A 686 -23.53 8.36 29.89
N SER A 687 -23.20 9.23 28.95
CA SER A 687 -24.13 10.13 28.28
C SER A 687 -24.04 9.92 26.75
N ALA A 688 -25.15 9.57 26.14
CA ALA A 688 -25.22 9.35 24.69
C ALA A 688 -24.89 10.64 23.90
N GLU A 689 -25.23 11.82 24.43
CA GLU A 689 -24.91 13.10 23.82
C GLU A 689 -23.39 13.36 23.87
N THR A 690 -22.78 13.15 25.02
CA THR A 690 -21.31 13.26 25.19
C THR A 690 -20.59 12.22 24.32
N ALA A 691 -21.05 10.98 24.30
CA ALA A 691 -20.50 9.93 23.46
C ALA A 691 -20.54 10.30 21.97
N LYS A 692 -21.65 10.84 21.49
CA LYS A 692 -21.78 11.31 20.09
C LYS A 692 -20.75 12.39 19.77
N ASN A 693 -20.48 13.31 20.66
CA ASN A 693 -19.46 14.34 20.48
C ASN A 693 -18.04 13.74 20.49
N LEU A 694 -17.76 12.84 21.44
CA LEU A 694 -16.47 12.12 21.54
C LEU A 694 -16.15 11.29 20.30
N LEU A 695 -17.17 10.66 19.71
CA LEU A 695 -17.03 9.74 18.55
C LEU A 695 -17.22 10.45 17.20
N THR A 696 -17.38 11.77 17.19
CA THR A 696 -17.46 12.53 15.93
C THR A 696 -16.18 12.34 15.14
N GLN A 697 -16.32 11.85 13.90
CA GLN A 697 -15.18 11.60 13.00
C GLN A 697 -14.53 12.93 12.59
N GLU A 698 -13.23 13.07 12.83
CA GLU A 698 -12.48 14.26 12.43
C GLU A 698 -12.45 14.39 10.90
N LYS A 699 -12.83 15.55 10.43
CA LYS A 699 -12.70 15.99 9.03
C LYS A 699 -11.57 17.00 8.95
N PHE A 700 -10.60 16.76 8.08
CA PHE A 700 -9.48 17.66 7.90
C PHE A 700 -9.87 18.88 7.06
N ASP A 701 -9.20 20.00 7.31
CA ASP A 701 -9.38 21.24 6.57
C ASP A 701 -9.13 21.05 5.08
N ALA A 702 -9.89 21.76 4.26
CA ALA A 702 -9.64 21.86 2.84
C ALA A 702 -8.37 22.69 2.58
N TYR A 703 -7.62 22.32 1.54
CA TYR A 703 -6.40 23.00 1.18
C TYR A 703 -6.19 23.07 -0.32
N SER A 704 -5.34 23.99 -0.75
CA SER A 704 -4.92 24.12 -2.14
C SER A 704 -3.41 24.05 -2.27
N ILE A 705 -2.92 23.46 -3.36
CA ILE A 705 -1.52 23.44 -3.74
C ILE A 705 -1.33 23.89 -5.19
N VAL A 706 -0.23 24.58 -5.44
CA VAL A 706 0.17 25.03 -6.77
C VAL A 706 1.35 24.22 -7.24
N ASN A 707 1.26 23.65 -8.44
CA ASN A 707 2.34 22.88 -9.06
C ASN A 707 2.80 23.58 -10.34
N LEU A 708 4.10 23.53 -10.60
CA LEU A 708 4.73 23.97 -11.85
C LEU A 708 5.43 22.78 -12.50
N VAL A 709 5.37 22.71 -13.83
CA VAL A 709 6.06 21.70 -14.61
C VAL A 709 6.55 22.30 -15.92
N GLY A 710 7.72 21.86 -16.39
CA GLY A 710 8.22 22.31 -17.67
C GLY A 710 9.39 21.52 -18.19
N GLY A 711 9.72 21.76 -19.44
CA GLY A 711 10.84 21.09 -20.09
C GLY A 711 11.23 21.74 -21.40
N LYS A 712 12.47 21.50 -21.79
CA LYS A 712 13.05 21.94 -23.06
C LYS A 712 13.85 20.80 -23.66
N SER A 713 13.73 20.60 -24.97
CA SER A 713 14.54 19.62 -25.71
C SER A 713 15.33 20.29 -26.79
N TYR A 714 16.55 19.81 -26.97
CA TYR A 714 17.48 20.23 -28.05
C TYR A 714 17.88 19.02 -28.89
N LYS A 715 17.96 19.21 -30.17
CA LYS A 715 18.56 18.26 -31.11
C LYS A 715 19.89 18.82 -31.58
N ILE A 716 20.98 18.15 -31.26
CA ILE A 716 22.36 18.52 -31.63
C ILE A 716 22.94 17.31 -32.40
N ASN A 717 23.01 17.40 -33.71
CA ASN A 717 23.38 16.28 -34.60
C ASN A 717 22.48 15.03 -34.30
N LYS A 718 23.08 13.93 -33.90
CA LYS A 718 22.39 12.67 -33.52
C LYS A 718 21.91 12.64 -32.07
N TYR A 719 22.27 13.62 -31.24
CA TYR A 719 21.93 13.66 -29.80
C TYR A 719 20.65 14.44 -29.58
N TYR A 720 19.77 13.88 -28.74
CA TYR A 720 18.61 14.57 -28.18
C TYR A 720 18.85 14.80 -26.67
N ILE A 721 18.94 16.08 -26.28
CA ILE A 721 19.13 16.48 -24.90
C ILE A 721 17.82 17.08 -24.39
N SER A 722 17.26 16.52 -23.37
CA SER A 722 15.98 16.97 -22.79
C SER A 722 16.15 17.32 -21.33
N PHE A 723 15.65 18.50 -20.94
CA PHE A 723 15.54 18.98 -19.58
C PHE A 723 14.07 18.89 -19.17
N PHE A 724 13.83 18.43 -17.96
CA PHE A 724 12.52 18.37 -17.34
C PHE A 724 12.62 18.81 -15.89
N ALA A 725 11.69 19.64 -15.44
CA ALA A 725 11.60 20.04 -14.04
C ALA A 725 10.14 20.13 -13.60
N THR A 726 9.89 19.79 -12.36
CA THR A 726 8.61 20.04 -11.68
C THR A 726 8.84 20.51 -10.26
N VAL A 727 8.01 21.44 -9.82
CA VAL A 727 7.90 21.88 -8.44
C VAL A 727 6.48 21.64 -7.98
N ASN A 728 6.30 20.81 -6.96
CA ASN A 728 5.01 20.53 -6.37
C ASN A 728 4.86 21.29 -5.06
N ASN A 729 3.64 21.77 -4.78
CA ASN A 729 3.34 22.57 -3.61
C ASN A 729 4.27 23.80 -3.50
N LEU A 730 4.31 24.60 -4.59
CA LEU A 730 5.16 25.79 -4.72
C LEU A 730 5.06 26.74 -3.52
N LEU A 731 3.85 26.91 -2.97
CA LEU A 731 3.56 27.82 -1.86
C LEU A 731 3.88 27.19 -0.50
N ASN A 732 4.49 26.00 -0.46
CA ASN A 732 4.89 25.28 0.76
C ASN A 732 3.73 25.11 1.78
N LYS A 733 2.50 24.90 1.30
CA LYS A 733 1.32 24.74 2.15
C LYS A 733 1.45 23.47 3.01
N THR A 734 1.23 23.61 4.31
CA THR A 734 1.13 22.49 5.25
C THR A 734 -0.31 21.97 5.30
N TYR A 735 -0.50 20.65 5.24
CA TYR A 735 -1.82 20.02 5.29
C TYR A 735 -1.73 18.59 5.83
N LYS A 736 -2.78 18.14 6.53
CA LYS A 736 -2.94 16.73 6.93
C LYS A 736 -3.34 15.91 5.71
N SER A 737 -2.58 14.87 5.39
CA SER A 737 -2.84 13.96 4.26
C SER A 737 -3.60 12.70 4.68
N GLY A 738 -3.67 12.41 5.97
CA GLY A 738 -4.35 11.28 6.57
C GLY A 738 -4.09 11.22 8.07
N GLY A 739 -4.69 10.26 8.73
CA GLY A 739 -4.53 10.02 10.16
C GLY A 739 -5.42 8.89 10.62
N PHE A 740 -5.27 8.48 11.87
CA PHE A 740 -6.10 7.47 12.50
C PHE A 740 -6.32 7.77 13.99
N GLU A 741 -7.49 7.38 14.48
CA GLU A 741 -7.78 7.33 15.91
C GLU A 741 -6.92 6.22 16.55
N GLN A 742 -6.31 6.49 17.70
CA GLN A 742 -5.60 5.46 18.43
C GLN A 742 -6.61 4.57 19.16
N GLY A 743 -6.55 3.24 18.96
CA GLY A 743 -7.38 2.27 19.71
C GLY A 743 -7.00 2.15 21.18
N ARG A 744 -6.12 3.01 21.69
CA ARG A 744 -5.62 2.99 23.07
C ARG A 744 -6.73 3.32 24.08
N ASN A 745 -7.56 4.33 23.81
CA ASN A 745 -8.71 4.70 24.66
C ASN A 745 -9.94 3.93 24.20
N ALA A 746 -10.11 2.68 24.62
CA ALA A 746 -11.11 1.78 24.06
C ALA A 746 -12.50 1.90 24.72
N ASN A 747 -12.66 2.66 25.82
CA ASN A 747 -13.93 2.88 26.46
C ASN A 747 -14.26 4.37 26.68
N TYR A 748 -15.49 4.65 27.08
CA TYR A 748 -16.04 5.98 27.31
C TYR A 748 -15.24 6.78 28.35
N ARG A 749 -14.91 6.15 29.48
CA ARG A 749 -14.19 6.78 30.60
C ARG A 749 -12.80 7.24 30.17
N GLN A 750 -12.05 6.34 29.50
CA GLN A 750 -10.69 6.62 29.05
C GLN A 750 -10.68 7.72 28.00
N LEU A 751 -11.59 7.64 27.01
CA LEU A 751 -11.67 8.62 25.94
C LEU A 751 -12.14 9.99 26.45
N LEU A 752 -13.14 10.04 27.34
CA LEU A 752 -13.62 11.28 27.95
C LEU A 752 -12.50 11.97 28.75
N LYS A 753 -11.82 11.21 29.60
CA LYS A 753 -10.69 11.69 30.40
C LYS A 753 -9.54 12.23 29.53
N ASP A 754 -9.24 11.57 28.45
CA ASP A 754 -8.15 12.00 27.57
C ASP A 754 -8.53 13.22 26.71
N LYS A 755 -9.75 13.25 26.15
CA LYS A 755 -10.25 14.38 25.36
C LYS A 755 -10.64 15.62 26.17
N SER A 756 -10.76 15.50 27.49
CA SER A 756 -10.95 16.68 28.36
C SER A 756 -9.68 17.52 28.56
N LEU A 757 -8.53 17.01 28.13
CA LEU A 757 -7.25 17.70 28.18
C LEU A 757 -7.05 18.58 26.93
N ASP A 758 -6.42 19.75 27.10
CA ASP A 758 -5.99 20.58 25.97
C ASP A 758 -5.11 19.83 24.98
N LYS A 759 -4.28 18.92 25.47
CA LYS A 759 -3.41 18.03 24.69
C LYS A 759 -3.65 16.59 25.14
N PRO A 760 -4.47 15.82 24.42
CA PRO A 760 -4.71 14.42 24.70
C PRO A 760 -3.40 13.61 24.66
N ILE A 761 -3.21 12.67 25.60
CA ILE A 761 -2.06 11.78 25.65
C ILE A 761 -2.08 10.81 24.47
N PHE A 762 -3.25 10.23 24.22
CA PHE A 762 -3.49 9.29 23.13
C PHE A 762 -4.35 9.92 22.02
N GLY A 763 -4.10 11.21 21.75
CA GLY A 763 -4.72 11.92 20.64
C GLY A 763 -4.47 11.26 19.28
N ASN A 764 -5.25 11.64 18.30
CA ASN A 764 -5.14 11.11 16.94
C ASN A 764 -3.72 11.26 16.39
N LYS A 765 -3.27 10.27 15.62
CA LYS A 765 -2.00 10.34 14.88
C LYS A 765 -2.23 10.73 13.44
N TYR A 766 -1.34 11.56 12.92
CA TYR A 766 -1.47 12.17 11.60
C TYR A 766 -0.28 11.88 10.70
N TRP A 767 -0.53 11.90 9.40
CA TRP A 767 0.48 12.11 8.36
C TRP A 767 0.26 13.47 7.74
N TYR A 768 1.33 14.23 7.60
CA TYR A 768 1.31 15.48 6.86
C TYR A 768 1.76 15.27 5.42
N GLY A 769 1.18 16.07 4.52
CA GLY A 769 1.67 16.19 3.16
C GLY A 769 3.05 16.82 3.14
N ARG A 770 3.78 16.56 2.07
CA ARG A 770 5.09 17.18 1.89
C ARG A 770 4.93 18.66 1.57
N GLY A 771 5.83 19.49 2.11
CA GLY A 771 5.98 20.88 1.71
C GLY A 771 6.44 21.02 0.25
N ALA A 772 7.07 22.09 -0.11
CA ALA A 772 7.61 22.29 -1.46
C ALA A 772 8.62 21.20 -1.82
N THR A 773 8.35 20.48 -2.90
CA THR A 773 9.23 19.44 -3.44
C THR A 773 9.53 19.68 -4.90
N TYR A 774 10.77 19.34 -5.31
CA TYR A 774 11.17 19.43 -6.71
C TYR A 774 11.63 18.09 -7.25
N PHE A 775 11.58 17.96 -8.56
CA PHE A 775 12.21 16.91 -9.33
C PHE A 775 12.76 17.52 -10.63
N MET A 776 14.03 17.29 -10.89
CA MET A 776 14.71 17.71 -12.13
C MET A 776 15.28 16.47 -12.82
N ASN A 777 15.27 16.47 -14.14
CA ASN A 777 15.84 15.39 -14.95
C ASN A 777 16.50 15.94 -16.20
N ILE A 778 17.70 15.48 -16.49
CA ILE A 778 18.40 15.68 -17.74
C ILE A 778 18.52 14.32 -18.42
N ASN A 779 18.17 14.25 -19.68
CA ASN A 779 18.21 13.02 -20.47
C ASN A 779 18.92 13.28 -21.79
N VAL A 780 19.87 12.41 -22.11
CA VAL A 780 20.58 12.38 -23.42
C VAL A 780 20.26 11.06 -24.09
N SER A 781 19.82 11.11 -25.34
CA SER A 781 19.55 9.91 -26.15
C SER A 781 20.16 10.04 -27.53
N PHE A 782 20.70 8.94 -28.09
CA PHE A 782 21.37 8.86 -29.39
C PHE A 782 21.33 7.46 -29.98
#